data_ef4f9d6ab71000a599c0042fc4678935
#
_entry.id   ef4f9d6ab71000a599c0042fc4678935
#
_cell.length_a   1.000
_cell.length_b   1.000
_cell.length_c   1.000
_cell.angle_alpha   90.00
_cell.angle_beta   90.00
_cell.angle_gamma   90.00
#
_symmetry.space_group_name_H-M   'P 1'
#
loop_
_entity.id
_entity.type
_entity.pdbx_description
1 polymer ?
#
loop_
_entity_poly.entity_id
_entity_poly.type
_entity_poly.pdbx_seq_one_letter_code
_entity_poly.pdbx_strand_id
1 'polypeptide(L)'
;MLFGRSAVATMTVVSGWLGFVTGVRLQGSHYDPYAYATGVGALFAATCAGIAFLMMRQRDRAEKIRSLERRIEELSDDYWELRENEERARSLLEAQGDLIVRRDTHGHITYANDAFCALAGVNREELIGTAAELPVVAQGPVSVLADGTRVHDQSVASGDSARWIAWREVVVRGDVGAETQAVGRDVSYRIEAEQALASARDQAEAANRAKSRFLATVSHEIRTPLNGILGMNDLLLDTELTPEQLTYVSMAKSSGKTLLSLIEEILDFSKIEADKLELEVRPFALTALVEETVELLAPRAQAKGIDIVSFIDDRLPDKLMGDEARLRQVLLNLVGNAIKFTERGGVAVIVDPDERANQIRLLVRDTGIGLKSEDHDRIFRDFEQADGSSTRKFNGTGLGLAISKRIVERMAGQIVVDSEPGHGATFTVTLPLSPAPDAEPPQCAAPDLGGQAILIATATQIESSLLARRLGGWGAETQTATYKESTAALLAKRRWDALLVDYPIARSLIADGDLTRHNVARCIVLIRPADRHELPASKAAGFSGYLVKPVRVASLAARLRNGDAFEHAPAETSAADAVGAATRGKGLSVLVAEDNEINALLARVLLTRLGHRPTVVRDGKAAVEAWAAARAAGTPYDLVLMDVQMPVMDGLEAGRRIRAAEAAADEPPTRMLALTANAQAEDREACFAAGMDGLLVKPLERERLREALEAAAARLAA
;
A
#
# COMPACT_ATOMS: atom_id res chain seq x y z
N MET A 1 -55.22 -47.41 67.87
CA MET A 1 -56.57 -47.68 68.45
C MET A 1 -57.18 -49.06 68.02
N LEU A 2 -56.73 -49.74 67.01
CA LEU A 2 -57.27 -51.07 66.54
C LEU A 2 -56.74 -52.30 67.32
N PHE A 3 -55.59 -52.22 67.98
CA PHE A 3 -55.02 -53.30 68.80
C PHE A 3 -55.79 -53.55 70.11
N GLY A 4 -56.40 -52.49 70.66
CA GLY A 4 -57.19 -52.57 71.89
C GLY A 4 -58.53 -53.33 71.72
N ARG A 5 -59.19 -53.22 70.58
CA ARG A 5 -60.49 -53.87 70.32
C ARG A 5 -60.36 -55.39 70.05
N SER A 6 -59.28 -55.85 69.42
CA SER A 6 -59.03 -57.24 69.16
C SER A 6 -58.66 -58.00 70.43
N ALA A 7 -57.84 -57.41 71.32
CA ALA A 7 -57.47 -57.97 72.62
C ALA A 7 -58.66 -58.05 73.56
N VAL A 8 -59.54 -57.04 73.55
CA VAL A 8 -60.77 -57.09 74.39
C VAL A 8 -61.76 -58.13 73.90
N ALA A 9 -61.90 -58.33 72.58
CA ALA A 9 -62.79 -59.34 71.99
C ALA A 9 -62.26 -60.80 72.33
N THR A 10 -60.93 -60.94 72.28
CA THR A 10 -60.30 -62.26 72.63
C THR A 10 -60.44 -62.56 74.15
N MET A 11 -60.28 -61.52 75.01
CA MET A 11 -60.46 -61.64 76.45
C MET A 11 -61.95 -61.96 76.87
N THR A 12 -62.87 -61.34 76.15
CA THR A 12 -64.29 -61.60 76.37
C THR A 12 -64.70 -63.05 75.99
N VAL A 13 -64.20 -63.55 74.93
CA VAL A 13 -64.42 -64.95 74.51
C VAL A 13 -63.76 -65.98 75.50
N VAL A 14 -62.54 -65.71 75.97
CA VAL A 14 -61.86 -66.49 76.93
C VAL A 14 -62.57 -66.44 78.34
N SER A 15 -63.00 -65.30 78.82
CA SER A 15 -63.72 -65.16 80.08
C SER A 15 -65.11 -65.74 80.00
N GLY A 16 -65.86 -65.60 78.93
CA GLY A 16 -67.16 -66.30 78.70
C GLY A 16 -67.01 -67.86 78.70
N TRP A 17 -65.96 -68.28 78.17
CA TRP A 17 -65.60 -69.68 78.09
C TRP A 17 -65.19 -70.28 79.46
N LEU A 18 -64.36 -69.52 80.27
CA LEU A 18 -64.05 -69.91 81.64
C LEU A 18 -65.31 -69.95 82.49
N GLY A 19 -66.23 -69.07 82.33
CA GLY A 19 -67.60 -69.10 83.00
C GLY A 19 -68.42 -70.25 82.57
N PHE A 20 -68.45 -70.70 81.35
CA PHE A 20 -69.17 -71.88 80.87
C PHE A 20 -68.50 -73.15 81.40
N VAL A 21 -67.22 -73.29 81.49
CA VAL A 21 -66.46 -74.43 82.02
C VAL A 21 -66.73 -74.59 83.52
N THR A 22 -66.76 -73.50 84.30
CA THR A 22 -67.08 -73.54 85.74
C THR A 22 -68.56 -73.84 86.02
N GLY A 23 -69.47 -73.42 85.17
CA GLY A 23 -70.90 -73.66 85.24
C GLY A 23 -71.30 -75.12 85.03
N VAL A 24 -70.66 -75.81 84.18
CA VAL A 24 -70.87 -77.26 83.84
C VAL A 24 -70.30 -78.16 84.95
N ARG A 25 -69.44 -77.72 85.81
CA ARG A 25 -68.90 -78.48 86.97
C ARG A 25 -69.88 -78.63 88.13
N LEU A 26 -70.93 -78.00 88.15
CA LEU A 26 -71.88 -77.98 89.25
C LEU A 26 -73.15 -78.83 89.02
N GLN A 27 -73.32 -79.55 87.92
CA GLN A 27 -74.42 -80.45 87.57
C GLN A 27 -74.03 -81.89 87.38
N GLY A 28 -73.59 -82.63 88.38
CA GLY A 28 -73.37 -84.03 88.61
C GLY A 28 -73.71 -85.06 87.57
N SER A 29 -72.96 -85.25 86.51
CA SER A 29 -73.05 -86.38 85.60
C SER A 29 -71.66 -86.86 85.17
N HIS A 30 -71.42 -88.13 85.02
CA HIS A 30 -70.17 -88.78 84.66
C HIS A 30 -69.53 -88.17 83.39
N TYR A 31 -68.49 -87.38 83.58
CA TYR A 31 -67.69 -86.85 82.50
C TYR A 31 -66.34 -87.54 82.40
N ASP A 32 -66.04 -87.95 81.15
CA ASP A 32 -64.70 -88.46 80.85
C ASP A 32 -63.73 -87.30 80.76
N PRO A 33 -62.80 -87.10 81.70
CA PRO A 33 -61.94 -85.94 81.77
C PRO A 33 -60.97 -85.86 80.61
N TYR A 34 -60.72 -86.89 79.86
CA TYR A 34 -59.84 -86.92 78.72
C TYR A 34 -60.52 -86.34 77.42
N ALA A 35 -61.80 -86.70 77.23
CA ALA A 35 -62.59 -86.18 76.10
C ALA A 35 -62.82 -84.70 76.24
N TYR A 36 -62.98 -84.17 77.45
CA TYR A 36 -63.14 -82.73 77.71
C TYR A 36 -61.83 -81.98 77.53
N ALA A 37 -60.73 -82.49 78.03
CA ALA A 37 -59.41 -81.86 77.87
C ALA A 37 -58.95 -81.78 76.38
N THR A 38 -59.28 -82.84 75.62
CA THR A 38 -59.00 -82.86 74.18
C THR A 38 -59.88 -81.87 73.39
N GLY A 39 -61.16 -81.77 73.73
CA GLY A 39 -62.08 -80.77 73.13
C GLY A 39 -61.68 -79.36 73.40
N VAL A 40 -61.32 -79.07 74.66
CA VAL A 40 -60.82 -77.75 75.07
C VAL A 40 -59.50 -77.39 74.40
N GLY A 41 -58.57 -78.36 74.34
CA GLY A 41 -57.29 -78.19 73.66
C GLY A 41 -57.44 -77.93 72.15
N ALA A 42 -58.38 -78.68 71.52
CA ALA A 42 -58.63 -78.45 70.07
C ALA A 42 -59.28 -77.10 69.79
N LEU A 43 -60.19 -76.65 70.63
CA LEU A 43 -60.82 -75.37 70.50
C LEU A 43 -59.86 -74.22 70.76
N PHE A 44 -58.96 -74.33 71.74
CA PHE A 44 -57.88 -73.40 72.01
C PHE A 44 -56.88 -73.31 70.84
N ALA A 45 -56.51 -74.47 70.31
CA ALA A 45 -55.63 -74.51 69.14
C ALA A 45 -56.31 -73.90 67.91
N ALA A 46 -57.60 -74.16 67.67
CA ALA A 46 -58.35 -73.55 66.59
C ALA A 46 -58.46 -71.95 66.72
N THR A 47 -58.68 -71.53 67.99
CA THR A 47 -58.75 -70.10 68.25
C THR A 47 -57.35 -69.41 68.08
N CYS A 48 -56.28 -70.12 68.57
CA CYS A 48 -54.90 -69.65 68.38
C CYS A 48 -54.51 -69.57 66.85
N ALA A 49 -54.91 -70.69 66.11
CA ALA A 49 -54.69 -70.71 64.65
C ALA A 49 -55.49 -69.64 63.92
N GLY A 50 -56.76 -69.37 64.35
CA GLY A 50 -57.55 -68.29 63.82
C GLY A 50 -56.95 -66.92 64.05
N ILE A 51 -56.47 -66.70 65.29
CA ILE A 51 -55.80 -65.43 65.65
C ILE A 51 -54.51 -65.30 64.87
N ALA A 52 -53.69 -66.34 64.75
CA ALA A 52 -52.44 -66.35 63.96
C ALA A 52 -52.73 -66.06 62.48
N PHE A 53 -53.76 -66.71 61.92
CA PHE A 53 -54.22 -66.45 60.55
C PHE A 53 -54.67 -64.95 60.32
N LEU A 54 -55.42 -64.47 61.28
CA LEU A 54 -55.87 -63.04 61.22
C LEU A 54 -54.70 -62.09 61.36
N MET A 55 -53.72 -62.39 62.24
CA MET A 55 -52.48 -61.58 62.37
C MET A 55 -51.63 -61.66 61.09
N MET A 56 -51.43 -62.83 60.49
CA MET A 56 -50.75 -62.97 59.18
C MET A 56 -51.47 -62.17 58.12
N ARG A 57 -52.76 -62.29 58.01
CA ARG A 57 -53.56 -61.52 57.00
C ARG A 57 -53.54 -60.03 57.26
N GLN A 58 -53.47 -59.58 58.49
CA GLN A 58 -53.26 -58.14 58.82
C GLN A 58 -51.84 -57.72 58.49
N ARG A 59 -50.85 -58.59 58.71
CA ARG A 59 -49.46 -58.31 58.37
C ARG A 59 -49.29 -58.15 56.83
N ASP A 60 -49.83 -59.13 56.05
CA ASP A 60 -49.82 -59.06 54.59
C ASP A 60 -50.55 -57.79 54.06
N ARG A 61 -51.67 -57.41 54.66
CA ARG A 61 -52.34 -56.14 54.30
C ARG A 61 -51.52 -54.95 54.65
N ALA A 62 -50.89 -54.91 55.81
CA ALA A 62 -50.02 -53.83 56.23
C ALA A 62 -48.77 -53.72 55.38
N GLU A 63 -48.19 -54.88 54.92
CA GLU A 63 -47.07 -54.86 53.95
C GLU A 63 -47.50 -54.40 52.58
N LYS A 64 -48.67 -54.79 52.13
CA LYS A 64 -49.25 -54.35 50.85
C LYS A 64 -49.59 -52.83 50.88
N ILE A 65 -50.12 -52.33 51.95
CA ILE A 65 -50.38 -50.89 52.16
C ILE A 65 -49.05 -50.15 52.15
N ARG A 66 -48.05 -50.56 52.90
CA ARG A 66 -46.73 -49.93 52.91
C ARG A 66 -46.02 -49.96 51.54
N SER A 67 -46.23 -51.03 50.76
CA SER A 67 -45.68 -51.12 49.39
C SER A 67 -46.41 -50.20 48.45
N LEU A 68 -47.71 -50.04 48.58
CA LEU A 68 -48.53 -49.04 47.81
C LEU A 68 -48.21 -47.62 48.21
N GLU A 69 -48.06 -47.36 49.51
CA GLU A 69 -47.65 -46.04 50.00
C GLU A 69 -46.27 -45.63 49.45
N ARG A 70 -45.28 -46.53 49.50
CA ARG A 70 -43.95 -46.29 48.85
C ARG A 70 -44.07 -46.03 47.35
N ARG A 71 -44.93 -46.81 46.66
CA ARG A 71 -45.12 -46.63 45.22
C ARG A 71 -45.82 -45.29 44.86
N ILE A 72 -46.72 -44.86 45.73
CA ILE A 72 -47.36 -43.51 45.62
C ILE A 72 -46.34 -42.41 45.92
N GLU A 73 -45.49 -42.56 46.92
CA GLU A 73 -44.40 -41.64 47.20
C GLU A 73 -43.40 -41.57 46.01
N GLU A 74 -42.93 -42.69 45.50
CA GLU A 74 -42.06 -42.75 44.32
C GLU A 74 -42.72 -42.07 43.08
N LEU A 75 -43.94 -42.37 42.80
CA LEU A 75 -44.68 -41.74 41.69
C LEU A 75 -44.96 -40.27 41.92
N SER A 76 -45.13 -39.83 43.15
CA SER A 76 -45.27 -38.45 43.52
C SER A 76 -43.96 -37.66 43.34
N ASP A 77 -42.83 -38.27 43.77
CA ASP A 77 -41.51 -37.68 43.59
C ASP A 77 -41.15 -37.59 42.11
N ASP A 78 -41.36 -38.64 41.30
CA ASP A 78 -41.16 -38.65 39.85
C ASP A 78 -42.06 -37.58 39.18
N TYR A 79 -43.27 -37.43 39.61
CA TYR A 79 -44.18 -36.44 39.07
C TYR A 79 -43.74 -34.99 39.40
N TRP A 80 -43.23 -34.78 40.62
CA TRP A 80 -42.73 -33.47 41.04
C TRP A 80 -41.41 -33.15 40.30
N GLU A 81 -40.51 -34.12 40.16
CA GLU A 81 -39.28 -33.94 39.39
C GLU A 81 -39.57 -33.66 37.92
N LEU A 82 -40.46 -34.38 37.28
CA LEU A 82 -40.86 -34.16 35.90
C LEU A 82 -41.48 -32.76 35.73
N ARG A 83 -42.34 -32.38 36.67
CA ARG A 83 -42.99 -31.06 36.65
C ARG A 83 -41.96 -29.89 36.85
N GLU A 84 -41.05 -30.07 37.79
CA GLU A 84 -40.00 -29.10 38.03
C GLU A 84 -39.08 -28.96 36.81
N ASN A 85 -38.71 -30.06 36.17
CA ASN A 85 -37.96 -30.05 34.94
C ASN A 85 -38.69 -29.41 33.77
N GLU A 86 -40.00 -29.67 33.67
CA GLU A 86 -40.84 -29.00 32.66
C GLU A 86 -40.95 -27.47 32.90
N GLU A 87 -41.15 -27.06 34.15
CA GLU A 87 -41.21 -25.64 34.53
C GLU A 87 -39.86 -24.94 34.32
N ARG A 88 -38.73 -25.61 34.64
CA ARG A 88 -37.38 -25.10 34.37
C ARG A 88 -37.11 -24.98 32.86
N ALA A 89 -37.44 -26.01 32.07
CA ALA A 89 -37.27 -25.96 30.63
C ALA A 89 -38.12 -24.85 29.99
N ARG A 90 -39.35 -24.67 30.44
CA ARG A 90 -40.24 -23.62 29.99
C ARG A 90 -39.71 -22.23 30.35
N SER A 91 -39.27 -22.05 31.59
CA SER A 91 -38.70 -20.79 32.06
C SER A 91 -37.40 -20.42 31.28
N LEU A 92 -36.55 -21.37 30.94
CA LEU A 92 -35.34 -21.15 30.12
C LEU A 92 -35.72 -20.72 28.70
N LEU A 93 -36.72 -21.31 28.08
CA LEU A 93 -37.19 -20.94 26.74
C LEU A 93 -37.86 -19.55 26.71
N GLU A 94 -38.57 -19.19 27.77
CA GLU A 94 -39.18 -17.87 27.90
C GLU A 94 -38.16 -16.77 28.20
N ALA A 95 -37.11 -17.08 28.99
CA ALA A 95 -36.06 -16.12 29.35
C ALA A 95 -35.15 -15.71 28.17
N GLN A 96 -35.01 -16.53 27.11
CA GLN A 96 -34.18 -16.23 25.95
C GLN A 96 -34.80 -15.18 25.00
N GLY A 97 -36.07 -14.88 25.12
CA GLY A 97 -36.76 -13.92 24.25
C GLY A 97 -36.92 -14.35 22.79
N ASP A 98 -36.47 -15.57 22.44
CA ASP A 98 -36.63 -16.16 21.11
C ASP A 98 -38.15 -16.47 20.89
N LEU A 99 -38.63 -16.23 19.68
CA LEU A 99 -39.97 -16.58 19.26
C LEU A 99 -40.06 -18.07 18.99
N ILE A 100 -40.98 -18.78 19.61
CA ILE A 100 -41.18 -20.21 19.37
C ILE A 100 -42.61 -20.47 18.95
N VAL A 101 -42.78 -21.10 17.80
CA VAL A 101 -44.06 -21.55 17.30
C VAL A 101 -43.95 -22.96 16.74
N ARG A 102 -44.94 -23.83 17.04
CA ARG A 102 -45.08 -25.15 16.42
C ARG A 102 -46.36 -25.17 15.60
N ARG A 103 -46.31 -25.87 14.49
CA ARG A 103 -47.46 -26.04 13.58
C ARG A 103 -47.59 -27.51 13.18
N ASP A 104 -48.81 -27.95 13.05
CA ASP A 104 -49.11 -29.27 12.50
C ASP A 104 -48.84 -29.35 10.99
N THR A 105 -49.09 -30.48 10.38
CA THR A 105 -48.93 -30.70 8.93
C THR A 105 -49.88 -29.89 8.07
N HIS A 106 -50.91 -29.32 8.67
CA HIS A 106 -51.92 -28.46 8.01
C HIS A 106 -51.63 -26.96 8.21
N GLY A 107 -50.54 -26.63 8.97
CA GLY A 107 -50.13 -25.27 9.25
C GLY A 107 -50.81 -24.64 10.48
N HIS A 108 -51.69 -25.36 11.21
CA HIS A 108 -52.32 -24.83 12.42
C HIS A 108 -51.31 -24.80 13.58
N ILE A 109 -51.37 -23.75 14.37
CA ILE A 109 -50.45 -23.54 15.51
C ILE A 109 -50.85 -24.51 16.64
N THR A 110 -49.93 -25.40 17.02
CA THR A 110 -50.09 -26.33 18.16
C THR A 110 -49.44 -25.82 19.44
N TYR A 111 -48.45 -24.92 19.31
CA TYR A 111 -47.77 -24.27 20.43
C TYR A 111 -47.26 -22.89 20.00
N ALA A 112 -47.33 -21.91 20.90
CA ALA A 112 -46.70 -20.59 20.78
C ALA A 112 -46.23 -20.14 22.16
N ASN A 113 -45.00 -19.61 22.27
CA ASN A 113 -44.53 -19.00 23.52
C ASN A 113 -44.99 -17.54 23.65
N ASP A 114 -44.82 -16.96 24.83
CA ASP A 114 -45.27 -15.60 25.13
C ASP A 114 -44.65 -14.54 24.22
N ALA A 115 -43.34 -14.73 23.84
CA ALA A 115 -42.66 -13.82 22.91
C ALA A 115 -43.33 -13.82 21.52
N PHE A 116 -43.72 -14.97 20.99
CA PHE A 116 -44.44 -15.07 19.72
C PHE A 116 -45.86 -14.41 19.82
N CYS A 117 -46.58 -14.69 20.91
CA CYS A 117 -47.89 -14.10 21.17
C CYS A 117 -47.81 -12.57 21.24
N ALA A 118 -46.80 -12.06 21.94
CA ALA A 118 -46.56 -10.59 22.04
C ALA A 118 -46.25 -9.96 20.69
N LEU A 119 -45.45 -10.62 19.83
CA LEU A 119 -45.16 -10.13 18.48
C LEU A 119 -46.42 -10.19 17.58
N ALA A 120 -47.24 -11.25 17.69
CA ALA A 120 -48.48 -11.41 16.95
C ALA A 120 -49.57 -10.46 17.42
N GLY A 121 -49.49 -9.92 18.65
CA GLY A 121 -50.51 -9.09 19.28
C GLY A 121 -51.78 -9.81 19.62
N VAL A 122 -51.73 -11.15 19.80
CA VAL A 122 -52.88 -12.04 20.03
C VAL A 122 -52.59 -12.99 21.19
N ASN A 123 -53.61 -13.28 21.99
CA ASN A 123 -53.46 -14.21 23.12
C ASN A 123 -53.26 -15.66 22.64
N ARG A 124 -52.53 -16.43 23.43
CA ARG A 124 -52.19 -17.84 23.11
C ARG A 124 -53.43 -18.70 22.84
N GLU A 125 -54.48 -18.52 23.62
CA GLU A 125 -55.72 -19.28 23.46
C GLU A 125 -56.43 -19.03 22.12
N GLU A 126 -56.28 -17.84 21.58
CA GLU A 126 -56.84 -17.45 20.27
C GLU A 126 -55.96 -17.92 19.10
N LEU A 127 -54.64 -18.13 19.33
CA LEU A 127 -53.70 -18.57 18.31
C LEU A 127 -53.71 -20.09 18.10
N ILE A 128 -53.86 -20.87 19.17
CA ILE A 128 -53.87 -22.33 19.09
C ILE A 128 -55.00 -22.83 18.22
N GLY A 129 -54.70 -23.71 17.26
CA GLY A 129 -55.66 -24.29 16.31
C GLY A 129 -55.94 -23.39 15.09
N THR A 130 -55.29 -22.23 15.00
CA THR A 130 -55.43 -21.34 13.82
C THR A 130 -54.20 -21.47 12.89
N ALA A 131 -54.36 -21.09 11.62
CA ALA A 131 -53.30 -20.95 10.65
C ALA A 131 -52.77 -19.50 10.57
N ALA A 132 -52.68 -18.82 11.74
CA ALA A 132 -52.23 -17.42 11.78
C ALA A 132 -50.75 -17.28 11.35
N GLU A 133 -50.51 -16.31 10.46
CA GLU A 133 -49.18 -15.91 9.99
C GLU A 133 -48.88 -14.50 10.46
N LEU A 134 -47.61 -14.24 10.75
CA LEU A 134 -47.15 -12.88 11.04
C LEU A 134 -47.19 -12.03 9.76
N PRO A 135 -47.52 -10.73 9.83
CA PRO A 135 -47.53 -9.85 8.66
C PRO A 135 -46.14 -9.60 8.15
N VAL A 136 -45.76 -10.28 7.06
CA VAL A 136 -44.42 -10.21 6.44
C VAL A 136 -44.34 -8.96 5.58
N VAL A 137 -43.31 -8.14 5.84
CA VAL A 137 -42.97 -6.93 5.05
C VAL A 137 -41.93 -7.26 3.98
N ALA A 138 -40.93 -8.05 4.35
CA ALA A 138 -39.87 -8.50 3.44
C ALA A 138 -39.36 -9.88 3.87
N GLN A 139 -38.88 -10.65 2.90
CA GLN A 139 -38.34 -11.98 3.14
C GLN A 139 -36.97 -12.11 2.47
N GLY A 140 -36.00 -12.55 3.25
CA GLY A 140 -34.66 -12.92 2.77
C GLY A 140 -34.61 -14.27 2.05
N PRO A 141 -33.50 -14.65 1.50
CA PRO A 141 -33.34 -15.95 0.84
C PRO A 141 -33.52 -17.10 1.83
N VAL A 142 -34.26 -18.12 1.41
CA VAL A 142 -34.48 -19.34 2.20
C VAL A 142 -33.37 -20.33 1.87
N SER A 143 -32.66 -20.80 2.88
CA SER A 143 -31.61 -21.82 2.77
C SER A 143 -32.04 -23.08 3.50
N VAL A 144 -31.72 -24.26 2.96
CA VAL A 144 -31.97 -25.56 3.58
C VAL A 144 -30.62 -26.18 3.93
N LEU A 145 -30.40 -26.45 5.21
CA LEU A 145 -29.19 -27.07 5.72
C LEU A 145 -29.20 -28.59 5.44
N ALA A 146 -28.03 -29.24 5.59
CA ALA A 146 -27.87 -30.69 5.33
C ALA A 146 -28.75 -31.59 6.20
N ASP A 147 -29.18 -31.09 7.36
CA ASP A 147 -30.10 -31.78 8.28
C ASP A 147 -31.60 -31.56 7.97
N GLY A 148 -31.90 -30.86 6.88
CA GLY A 148 -33.25 -30.50 6.49
C GLY A 148 -33.82 -29.27 7.19
N THR A 149 -33.03 -28.60 8.04
CA THR A 149 -33.43 -27.35 8.71
C THR A 149 -33.56 -26.22 7.68
N ARG A 150 -34.68 -25.50 7.68
CA ARG A 150 -34.85 -24.28 6.88
C ARG A 150 -34.46 -23.06 7.69
N VAL A 151 -33.66 -22.19 7.11
CA VAL A 151 -33.25 -20.92 7.71
C VAL A 151 -33.49 -19.76 6.77
N HIS A 152 -34.05 -18.69 7.29
CA HIS A 152 -34.33 -17.46 6.54
C HIS A 152 -34.50 -16.28 7.48
N ASP A 153 -34.21 -15.08 6.99
CA ASP A 153 -34.51 -13.85 7.69
C ASP A 153 -35.81 -13.25 7.12
N GLN A 154 -36.67 -12.76 7.99
CA GLN A 154 -37.97 -12.22 7.61
C GLN A 154 -38.25 -10.93 8.37
N SER A 155 -38.63 -9.88 7.67
CA SER A 155 -39.10 -8.64 8.29
C SER A 155 -40.58 -8.75 8.55
N VAL A 156 -41.01 -8.56 9.78
CA VAL A 156 -42.38 -8.68 10.26
C VAL A 156 -42.82 -7.35 10.81
N ALA A 157 -44.04 -6.93 10.44
CA ALA A 157 -44.62 -5.73 11.01
C ALA A 157 -45.01 -5.95 12.50
N SER A 158 -44.61 -5.02 13.37
CA SER A 158 -44.94 -5.00 14.79
C SER A 158 -45.35 -3.61 15.20
N GLY A 159 -46.67 -3.36 15.19
CA GLY A 159 -47.20 -2.01 15.37
C GLY A 159 -46.73 -1.04 14.28
N ASP A 160 -46.17 0.12 14.65
CA ASP A 160 -45.66 1.13 13.73
C ASP A 160 -44.22 0.85 13.23
N SER A 161 -43.61 -0.27 13.65
CA SER A 161 -42.23 -0.65 13.27
C SER A 161 -42.17 -2.03 12.62
N ALA A 162 -41.09 -2.30 11.87
CA ALA A 162 -40.81 -3.63 11.35
C ALA A 162 -39.64 -4.22 12.14
N ARG A 163 -39.71 -5.51 12.46
CA ARG A 163 -38.62 -6.25 13.11
C ARG A 163 -38.08 -7.33 12.19
N TRP A 164 -36.79 -7.49 12.16
CA TRP A 164 -36.16 -8.57 11.43
C TRP A 164 -35.99 -9.78 12.34
N ILE A 165 -36.62 -10.91 11.94
CA ILE A 165 -36.58 -12.16 12.66
C ILE A 165 -35.80 -13.19 11.83
N ALA A 166 -34.72 -13.75 12.41
CA ALA A 166 -34.03 -14.87 11.84
C ALA A 166 -34.73 -16.17 12.27
N TRP A 167 -35.36 -16.83 11.30
CA TRP A 167 -36.11 -18.06 11.52
C TRP A 167 -35.25 -19.29 11.28
N ARG A 168 -35.48 -20.29 12.15
CA ARG A 168 -34.94 -21.64 12.00
C ARG A 168 -36.11 -22.63 12.18
N GLU A 169 -36.47 -23.36 11.13
CA GLU A 169 -37.59 -24.27 11.09
C GLU A 169 -37.05 -25.73 11.02
N VAL A 170 -37.53 -26.57 11.94
CA VAL A 170 -37.15 -27.98 12.06
C VAL A 170 -38.40 -28.81 12.20
N VAL A 171 -38.43 -29.98 11.56
CA VAL A 171 -39.51 -30.97 11.77
C VAL A 171 -39.24 -31.74 13.05
N VAL A 172 -40.16 -31.71 13.97
CA VAL A 172 -40.11 -32.44 15.28
C VAL A 172 -41.27 -33.43 15.39
N ARG A 173 -41.14 -34.45 16.27
CA ARG A 173 -42.24 -35.34 16.59
C ARG A 173 -43.11 -34.67 17.65
N GLY A 174 -44.38 -34.41 17.33
CA GLY A 174 -45.43 -33.95 18.26
C GLY A 174 -46.26 -35.09 18.76
N ASP A 175 -47.20 -34.81 19.67
CA ASP A 175 -48.10 -35.80 20.31
C ASP A 175 -49.06 -36.48 19.31
N VAL A 176 -49.36 -35.83 18.19
CA VAL A 176 -50.37 -36.28 17.19
C VAL A 176 -49.72 -36.58 15.83
N GLY A 177 -48.38 -36.41 15.69
CA GLY A 177 -47.67 -36.61 14.40
C GLY A 177 -46.45 -35.74 14.23
N ALA A 178 -46.02 -35.52 12.97
CA ALA A 178 -44.94 -34.62 12.66
C ALA A 178 -45.41 -33.13 12.76
N GLU A 179 -44.65 -32.34 13.47
CA GLU A 179 -44.88 -30.89 13.63
C GLU A 179 -43.67 -30.12 13.10
N THR A 180 -43.86 -28.88 12.61
CA THR A 180 -42.78 -27.97 12.29
C THR A 180 -42.59 -27.00 13.44
N GLN A 181 -41.42 -27.03 14.09
CA GLN A 181 -41.06 -26.04 15.10
C GLN A 181 -40.24 -24.94 14.42
N ALA A 182 -40.69 -23.72 14.50
CA ALA A 182 -39.96 -22.53 14.09
C ALA A 182 -39.47 -21.76 15.32
N VAL A 183 -38.17 -21.46 15.34
CA VAL A 183 -37.54 -20.61 16.34
C VAL A 183 -37.09 -19.34 15.63
N GLY A 184 -37.57 -18.19 16.07
CA GLY A 184 -37.28 -16.88 15.53
C GLY A 184 -36.46 -16.05 16.53
N ARG A 185 -35.36 -15.48 16.10
CA ARG A 185 -34.56 -14.55 16.89
C ARG A 185 -34.67 -13.14 16.33
N ASP A 186 -34.92 -12.14 17.16
CA ASP A 186 -34.87 -10.74 16.75
C ASP A 186 -33.43 -10.34 16.42
N VAL A 187 -33.19 -10.02 15.14
CA VAL A 187 -31.88 -9.61 14.59
C VAL A 187 -31.91 -8.18 14.05
N SER A 188 -32.95 -7.41 14.40
CA SER A 188 -33.15 -6.04 13.90
C SER A 188 -31.92 -5.18 14.15
N TYR A 189 -31.38 -5.19 15.38
CA TYR A 189 -30.16 -4.43 15.72
C TYR A 189 -28.94 -4.83 14.87
N ARG A 190 -28.76 -6.13 14.60
CA ARG A 190 -27.64 -6.62 13.76
C ARG A 190 -27.79 -6.07 12.32
N ILE A 191 -28.97 -6.20 11.74
CA ILE A 191 -29.22 -5.75 10.36
C ILE A 191 -29.09 -4.23 10.25
N GLU A 192 -29.61 -3.48 11.20
CA GLU A 192 -29.47 -2.03 11.24
C GLU A 192 -28.00 -1.60 11.37
N ALA A 193 -27.22 -2.28 12.22
CA ALA A 193 -25.80 -2.02 12.38
C ALA A 193 -25.00 -2.35 11.10
N GLU A 194 -25.30 -3.49 10.44
CA GLU A 194 -24.69 -3.87 9.17
C GLU A 194 -25.00 -2.86 8.06
N GLN A 195 -26.25 -2.40 7.98
CA GLN A 195 -26.69 -1.38 7.01
C GLN A 195 -26.04 -0.02 7.28
N ALA A 196 -25.98 0.40 8.54
CA ALA A 196 -25.30 1.63 8.93
C ALA A 196 -23.81 1.60 8.60
N LEU A 197 -23.14 0.47 8.86
CA LEU A 197 -21.73 0.27 8.51
C LEU A 197 -21.50 0.30 6.99
N ALA A 198 -22.35 -0.39 6.23
CA ALA A 198 -22.29 -0.38 4.76
C ALA A 198 -22.48 1.05 4.20
N SER A 199 -23.50 1.77 4.70
CA SER A 199 -23.76 3.16 4.29
C SER A 199 -22.59 4.09 4.65
N ALA A 200 -22.05 3.97 5.86
CA ALA A 200 -20.89 4.78 6.29
C ALA A 200 -19.65 4.49 5.42
N ARG A 201 -19.40 3.21 5.09
CA ARG A 201 -18.33 2.82 4.18
C ARG A 201 -18.51 3.43 2.80
N ASP A 202 -19.70 3.29 2.21
CA ASP A 202 -19.98 3.79 0.86
C ASP A 202 -19.86 5.32 0.79
N GLN A 203 -20.29 6.03 1.84
CA GLN A 203 -20.11 7.47 1.98
C GLN A 203 -18.62 7.86 2.07
N ALA A 204 -17.83 7.14 2.89
CA ALA A 204 -16.40 7.38 3.00
C ALA A 204 -15.66 7.13 1.67
N GLU A 205 -16.00 6.05 0.96
CA GLU A 205 -15.42 5.76 -0.36
C GLU A 205 -15.82 6.82 -1.41
N ALA A 206 -17.08 7.28 -1.39
CA ALA A 206 -17.54 8.35 -2.30
C ALA A 206 -16.81 9.67 -2.02
N ALA A 207 -16.66 10.04 -0.75
CA ALA A 207 -15.91 11.24 -0.34
C ALA A 207 -14.44 11.17 -0.76
N ASN A 208 -13.79 10.01 -0.59
CA ASN A 208 -12.39 9.80 -1.01
C ASN A 208 -12.22 9.87 -2.53
N ARG A 209 -13.16 9.29 -3.29
CA ARG A 209 -13.18 9.41 -4.76
C ARG A 209 -13.37 10.86 -5.23
N ALA A 210 -14.25 11.61 -4.57
CA ALA A 210 -14.47 13.03 -4.86
C ALA A 210 -13.22 13.87 -4.55
N LYS A 211 -12.57 13.65 -3.39
CA LYS A 211 -11.30 14.29 -3.01
C LYS A 211 -10.20 14.06 -4.05
N SER A 212 -10.03 12.80 -4.48
CA SER A 212 -8.99 12.44 -5.47
C SER A 212 -9.25 13.09 -6.84
N ARG A 213 -10.51 13.10 -7.31
CA ARG A 213 -10.88 13.78 -8.57
C ARG A 213 -10.65 15.28 -8.48
N PHE A 214 -11.07 15.92 -7.38
CA PHE A 214 -10.87 17.35 -7.16
C PHE A 214 -9.39 17.72 -7.21
N LEU A 215 -8.53 17.00 -6.50
CA LEU A 215 -7.09 17.26 -6.51
C LEU A 215 -6.47 17.06 -7.90
N ALA A 216 -6.88 16.04 -8.65
CA ALA A 216 -6.42 15.83 -10.01
C ALA A 216 -6.81 16.97 -10.95
N THR A 217 -8.07 17.44 -10.87
CA THR A 217 -8.54 18.57 -11.67
C THR A 217 -7.80 19.85 -11.29
N VAL A 218 -7.71 20.20 -10.00
CA VAL A 218 -7.02 21.40 -9.53
C VAL A 218 -5.55 21.42 -9.96
N SER A 219 -4.87 20.26 -9.89
CA SER A 219 -3.48 20.19 -10.36
C SER A 219 -3.35 20.50 -11.85
N HIS A 220 -4.24 19.95 -12.68
CA HIS A 220 -4.21 20.24 -14.11
C HIS A 220 -4.45 21.73 -14.38
N GLU A 221 -5.47 22.31 -13.72
CA GLU A 221 -5.84 23.72 -13.85
C GLU A 221 -4.75 24.70 -13.35
N ILE A 222 -3.93 24.30 -12.37
CA ILE A 222 -2.79 25.10 -11.90
C ILE A 222 -1.55 24.85 -12.76
N ARG A 223 -1.30 23.62 -13.20
CA ARG A 223 -0.13 23.26 -14.01
C ARG A 223 -0.09 24.04 -15.33
N THR A 224 -1.20 24.17 -16.01
CA THR A 224 -1.30 24.84 -17.31
C THR A 224 -0.84 26.30 -17.27
N PRO A 225 -1.40 27.19 -16.43
CA PRO A 225 -0.92 28.58 -16.35
C PRO A 225 0.51 28.69 -15.81
N LEU A 226 0.90 27.80 -14.87
CA LEU A 226 2.23 27.82 -14.29
C LEU A 226 3.31 27.43 -15.31
N ASN A 227 3.06 26.43 -16.15
CA ASN A 227 3.94 26.09 -17.26
C ASN A 227 4.06 27.23 -18.27
N GLY A 228 2.95 27.95 -18.51
CA GLY A 228 2.99 29.19 -19.32
C GLY A 228 3.92 30.26 -18.72
N ILE A 229 3.82 30.51 -17.41
CA ILE A 229 4.69 31.44 -16.70
C ILE A 229 6.16 31.01 -16.79
N LEU A 230 6.44 29.70 -16.56
CA LEU A 230 7.79 29.14 -16.67
C LEU A 230 8.34 29.27 -18.09
N GLY A 231 7.53 28.96 -19.11
CA GLY A 231 7.91 29.12 -20.50
C GLY A 231 8.23 30.59 -20.88
N MET A 232 7.42 31.54 -20.39
CA MET A 232 7.71 32.95 -20.58
C MET A 232 9.02 33.40 -19.88
N ASN A 233 9.27 32.89 -18.67
CA ASN A 233 10.54 33.15 -18.00
C ASN A 233 11.74 32.57 -18.77
N ASP A 234 11.59 31.39 -19.38
CA ASP A 234 12.64 30.81 -20.23
C ASP A 234 12.91 31.67 -21.47
N LEU A 235 11.84 32.17 -22.10
CA LEU A 235 11.98 33.11 -23.24
C LEU A 235 12.65 34.42 -22.85
N LEU A 236 12.35 34.96 -21.65
CA LEU A 236 13.00 36.17 -21.13
C LEU A 236 14.48 35.91 -20.84
N LEU A 237 14.85 34.79 -20.24
CA LEU A 237 16.24 34.42 -19.95
C LEU A 237 17.10 34.31 -21.21
N ASP A 238 16.49 34.07 -22.37
CA ASP A 238 17.15 33.99 -23.67
C ASP A 238 17.27 35.37 -24.36
N THR A 239 16.80 36.48 -23.74
CA THR A 239 16.96 37.84 -24.24
C THR A 239 18.11 38.54 -23.52
N GLU A 240 18.52 39.72 -24.06
CA GLU A 240 19.48 40.59 -23.36
C GLU A 240 18.80 41.21 -22.12
N LEU A 241 19.17 40.71 -20.94
CA LEU A 241 18.69 41.19 -19.65
C LEU A 241 19.78 41.91 -18.89
N THR A 242 19.41 42.93 -18.12
CA THR A 242 20.33 43.51 -17.14
C THR A 242 20.60 42.50 -16.02
N PRO A 243 21.71 42.58 -15.27
CA PRO A 243 22.01 41.66 -14.15
C PRO A 243 20.88 41.61 -13.10
N GLU A 244 20.19 42.72 -12.88
CA GLU A 244 19.06 42.83 -11.97
C GLU A 244 17.82 42.09 -12.52
N GLN A 245 17.48 42.29 -13.79
CA GLN A 245 16.40 41.60 -14.48
C GLN A 245 16.65 40.08 -14.54
N LEU A 246 17.89 39.67 -14.83
CA LEU A 246 18.29 38.27 -14.82
C LEU A 246 18.03 37.62 -13.44
N THR A 247 18.34 38.36 -12.36
CA THR A 247 18.06 37.90 -10.99
C THR A 247 16.58 37.70 -10.76
N TYR A 248 15.75 38.71 -11.14
CA TYR A 248 14.28 38.64 -10.95
C TYR A 248 13.64 37.50 -11.74
N VAL A 249 13.99 37.34 -13.01
CA VAL A 249 13.45 36.26 -13.87
C VAL A 249 13.89 34.91 -13.37
N SER A 250 15.16 34.76 -12.92
CA SER A 250 15.67 33.53 -12.35
C SER A 250 14.96 33.16 -11.04
N MET A 251 14.69 34.14 -10.17
CA MET A 251 13.91 33.96 -8.95
C MET A 251 12.46 33.54 -9.24
N ALA A 252 11.81 34.21 -10.21
CA ALA A 252 10.45 33.88 -10.64
C ALA A 252 10.37 32.41 -11.18
N LYS A 253 11.34 32.04 -12.04
CA LYS A 253 11.47 30.67 -12.56
C LYS A 253 11.66 29.62 -11.45
N SER A 254 12.55 29.92 -10.50
CA SER A 254 12.79 29.04 -9.35
C SER A 254 11.54 28.85 -8.50
N SER A 255 10.82 29.96 -8.22
CA SER A 255 9.57 29.91 -7.45
C SER A 255 8.48 29.11 -8.17
N GLY A 256 8.33 29.30 -9.49
CA GLY A 256 7.39 28.51 -10.30
C GLY A 256 7.70 27.03 -10.32
N LYS A 257 8.98 26.65 -10.47
CA LYS A 257 9.40 25.24 -10.39
C LYS A 257 9.11 24.63 -9.02
N THR A 258 9.35 25.38 -7.95
CA THR A 258 9.04 24.93 -6.58
C THR A 258 7.54 24.70 -6.41
N LEU A 259 6.70 25.62 -6.92
CA LEU A 259 5.24 25.45 -6.84
C LEU A 259 4.76 24.22 -7.62
N LEU A 260 5.31 23.97 -8.81
CA LEU A 260 4.99 22.77 -9.60
C LEU A 260 5.33 21.48 -8.84
N SER A 261 6.53 21.43 -8.25
CA SER A 261 6.96 20.29 -7.42
C SER A 261 6.02 20.05 -6.23
N LEU A 262 5.56 21.10 -5.55
CA LEU A 262 4.60 21.01 -4.44
C LEU A 262 3.26 20.42 -4.87
N ILE A 263 2.76 20.83 -6.04
CA ILE A 263 1.50 20.32 -6.59
C ILE A 263 1.64 18.84 -6.95
N GLU A 264 2.76 18.43 -7.54
CA GLU A 264 3.05 17.04 -7.86
C GLU A 264 3.16 16.17 -6.59
N GLU A 265 3.81 16.68 -5.53
CA GLU A 265 3.88 16.00 -4.23
C GLU A 265 2.47 15.78 -3.62
N ILE A 266 1.58 16.79 -3.69
CA ILE A 266 0.20 16.67 -3.19
C ILE A 266 -0.61 15.65 -3.99
N LEU A 267 -0.43 15.63 -5.33
CA LEU A 267 -1.09 14.63 -6.18
C LEU A 267 -0.62 13.22 -5.91
N ASP A 268 0.70 13.02 -5.82
CA ASP A 268 1.27 11.71 -5.51
C ASP A 268 0.78 11.22 -4.15
N PHE A 269 0.76 12.12 -3.15
CA PHE A 269 0.17 11.83 -1.84
C PHE A 269 -1.28 11.35 -1.95
N SER A 270 -2.11 12.06 -2.72
CA SER A 270 -3.53 11.70 -2.91
C SER A 270 -3.72 10.35 -3.63
N LYS A 271 -2.87 10.05 -4.64
CA LYS A 271 -2.90 8.77 -5.35
C LYS A 271 -2.50 7.61 -4.44
N ILE A 272 -1.50 7.84 -3.58
CA ILE A 272 -1.02 6.86 -2.61
C ILE A 272 -2.09 6.60 -1.53
N GLU A 273 -2.70 7.67 -0.98
CA GLU A 273 -3.77 7.56 0.02
C GLU A 273 -4.99 6.79 -0.50
N ALA A 274 -5.31 6.94 -1.79
CA ALA A 274 -6.40 6.24 -2.46
C ALA A 274 -6.04 4.81 -2.91
N ASP A 275 -4.86 4.30 -2.57
CA ASP A 275 -4.33 2.99 -2.98
C ASP A 275 -4.23 2.80 -4.52
N LYS A 276 -4.10 3.90 -5.26
CA LYS A 276 -4.10 3.96 -6.73
C LYS A 276 -2.71 4.09 -7.34
N LEU A 277 -1.65 3.98 -6.55
CA LEU A 277 -0.28 3.98 -7.07
C LEU A 277 0.01 2.62 -7.70
N GLU A 278 0.00 2.54 -9.01
CA GLU A 278 0.46 1.41 -9.79
C GLU A 278 1.97 1.52 -10.02
N LEU A 279 2.70 0.42 -9.85
CA LEU A 279 4.14 0.34 -10.09
C LEU A 279 4.39 -0.20 -11.50
N GLU A 280 5.25 0.49 -12.26
CA GLU A 280 5.72 0.03 -13.56
C GLU A 280 7.02 -0.74 -13.42
N VAL A 281 6.95 -2.06 -13.28
CA VAL A 281 8.12 -2.92 -13.16
C VAL A 281 8.73 -3.15 -14.54
N ARG A 282 9.91 -2.55 -14.80
CA ARG A 282 10.67 -2.66 -16.06
C ARG A 282 12.15 -2.89 -15.77
N PRO A 283 12.92 -3.45 -16.73
CA PRO A 283 14.39 -3.49 -16.61
C PRO A 283 14.95 -2.07 -16.62
N PHE A 284 15.83 -1.74 -15.67
CA PHE A 284 16.54 -0.46 -15.63
C PHE A 284 17.99 -0.64 -15.19
N ALA A 285 18.86 0.30 -15.58
CA ALA A 285 20.29 0.31 -15.21
C ALA A 285 20.49 1.07 -13.89
N LEU A 286 20.81 0.34 -12.82
CA LEU A 286 20.95 0.90 -11.48
C LEU A 286 22.07 1.95 -11.41
N THR A 287 23.21 1.66 -12.01
CA THR A 287 24.38 2.56 -12.03
C THR A 287 24.04 3.88 -12.73
N ALA A 288 23.38 3.83 -13.88
CA ALA A 288 22.95 5.02 -14.61
C ALA A 288 21.97 5.87 -13.77
N LEU A 289 20.96 5.24 -13.15
CA LEU A 289 20.00 5.93 -12.31
C LEU A 289 20.65 6.71 -11.17
N VAL A 290 21.61 6.07 -10.47
CA VAL A 290 22.30 6.69 -9.32
C VAL A 290 23.25 7.80 -9.79
N GLU A 291 24.09 7.56 -10.81
CA GLU A 291 25.01 8.55 -11.35
C GLU A 291 24.30 9.78 -11.90
N GLU A 292 23.23 9.59 -12.70
CA GLU A 292 22.40 10.69 -13.23
C GLU A 292 21.75 11.52 -12.12
N THR A 293 21.23 10.85 -11.08
CA THR A 293 20.62 11.54 -9.93
C THR A 293 21.63 12.40 -9.18
N VAL A 294 22.83 11.86 -8.95
CA VAL A 294 23.93 12.56 -8.29
C VAL A 294 24.43 13.73 -9.14
N GLU A 295 24.57 13.55 -10.46
CA GLU A 295 24.97 14.61 -11.39
C GLU A 295 23.94 15.74 -11.47
N LEU A 296 22.65 15.42 -11.50
CA LEU A 296 21.56 16.41 -11.50
C LEU A 296 21.60 17.30 -10.26
N LEU A 297 21.97 16.75 -9.11
CA LEU A 297 22.04 17.47 -7.84
C LEU A 297 23.42 18.09 -7.53
N ALA A 298 24.46 17.68 -8.25
CA ALA A 298 25.83 18.17 -8.05
C ALA A 298 25.97 19.70 -8.12
N PRO A 299 25.33 20.43 -9.05
CA PRO A 299 25.39 21.90 -9.07
C PRO A 299 24.88 22.56 -7.78
N ARG A 300 23.84 21.97 -7.16
CA ARG A 300 23.29 22.48 -5.89
C ARG A 300 24.26 22.25 -4.73
N ALA A 301 24.90 21.07 -4.70
CA ALA A 301 25.93 20.75 -3.70
C ALA A 301 27.15 21.67 -3.88
N GLN A 302 27.63 21.84 -5.09
CA GLN A 302 28.78 22.69 -5.42
C GLN A 302 28.54 24.16 -5.08
N ALA A 303 27.32 24.69 -5.32
CA ALA A 303 26.95 26.05 -4.93
C ALA A 303 27.02 26.28 -3.41
N LYS A 304 26.81 25.23 -2.60
CA LYS A 304 27.01 25.24 -1.14
C LYS A 304 28.45 24.94 -0.71
N GLY A 305 29.32 24.54 -1.63
CA GLY A 305 30.69 24.14 -1.33
C GLY A 305 30.83 22.76 -0.67
N ILE A 306 29.81 21.89 -0.79
CA ILE A 306 29.83 20.51 -0.30
C ILE A 306 30.09 19.52 -1.44
N ASP A 307 30.70 18.38 -1.11
CA ASP A 307 30.92 17.31 -2.09
C ASP A 307 29.73 16.35 -2.15
N ILE A 308 29.47 15.81 -3.33
CA ILE A 308 28.49 14.73 -3.53
C ILE A 308 29.15 13.59 -4.30
N VAL A 309 28.98 12.36 -3.78
CA VAL A 309 29.67 11.17 -4.32
C VAL A 309 28.73 9.98 -4.38
N SER A 310 28.98 9.06 -5.32
CA SER A 310 28.25 7.80 -5.43
C SER A 310 29.20 6.61 -5.34
N PHE A 311 28.70 5.53 -4.75
CA PHE A 311 29.34 4.24 -4.72
C PHE A 311 28.30 3.14 -4.96
N ILE A 312 28.54 2.32 -5.98
CA ILE A 312 27.74 1.14 -6.27
C ILE A 312 28.67 -0.06 -6.20
N ASP A 313 28.32 -1.08 -5.42
CA ASP A 313 29.13 -2.28 -5.28
C ASP A 313 29.14 -3.09 -6.59
N ASP A 314 30.34 -3.47 -7.06
CA ASP A 314 30.53 -4.16 -8.34
C ASP A 314 29.91 -5.58 -8.38
N ARG A 315 29.48 -6.12 -7.24
CA ARG A 315 28.75 -7.39 -7.15
C ARG A 315 27.28 -7.29 -7.54
N LEU A 316 26.75 -6.07 -7.62
CA LEU A 316 25.36 -5.85 -8.02
C LEU A 316 25.20 -6.04 -9.54
N PRO A 317 24.08 -6.62 -9.99
CA PRO A 317 23.75 -6.71 -11.41
C PRO A 317 23.62 -5.31 -12.04
N ASP A 318 24.05 -5.17 -13.28
CA ASP A 318 23.95 -3.89 -14.01
C ASP A 318 22.49 -3.48 -14.24
N LYS A 319 21.62 -4.46 -14.55
CA LYS A 319 20.18 -4.24 -14.76
C LYS A 319 19.33 -4.98 -13.74
N LEU A 320 18.42 -4.25 -13.15
CA LEU A 320 17.43 -4.74 -12.18
C LEU A 320 16.00 -4.56 -12.70
N MET A 321 15.07 -5.38 -12.20
CA MET A 321 13.64 -5.23 -12.44
C MET A 321 13.03 -4.35 -11.36
N GLY A 322 12.35 -3.26 -11.76
CA GLY A 322 11.70 -2.36 -10.81
C GLY A 322 11.11 -1.13 -11.47
N ASP A 323 10.58 -0.23 -10.67
CA ASP A 323 10.06 1.08 -11.11
C ASP A 323 11.15 2.14 -10.95
N GLU A 324 11.86 2.39 -12.06
CA GLU A 324 12.94 3.39 -12.14
C GLU A 324 12.46 4.79 -11.75
N ALA A 325 11.28 5.19 -12.22
CA ALA A 325 10.77 6.55 -12.01
C ALA A 325 10.49 6.81 -10.52
N ARG A 326 9.90 5.85 -9.83
CA ARG A 326 9.62 5.94 -8.40
C ARG A 326 10.89 5.86 -7.56
N LEU A 327 11.84 5.01 -7.94
CA LEU A 327 13.14 4.95 -7.26
C LEU A 327 13.93 6.26 -7.46
N ARG A 328 13.89 6.86 -8.64
CA ARG A 328 14.45 8.18 -8.93
C ARG A 328 13.83 9.25 -8.06
N GLN A 329 12.52 9.23 -7.88
CA GLN A 329 11.78 10.16 -7.00
C GLN A 329 12.24 10.05 -5.54
N VAL A 330 12.37 8.82 -5.02
CA VAL A 330 12.88 8.57 -3.66
C VAL A 330 14.31 9.11 -3.52
N LEU A 331 15.19 8.79 -4.47
CA LEU A 331 16.58 9.26 -4.48
C LEU A 331 16.67 10.79 -4.51
N LEU A 332 15.95 11.45 -5.41
CA LEU A 332 15.93 12.91 -5.52
C LEU A 332 15.48 13.57 -4.21
N ASN A 333 14.49 13.01 -3.54
CA ASN A 333 14.03 13.53 -2.25
C ASN A 333 15.07 13.33 -1.15
N LEU A 334 15.62 12.13 -1.00
CA LEU A 334 16.60 11.82 0.06
C LEU A 334 17.90 12.61 -0.14
N VAL A 335 18.45 12.61 -1.35
CA VAL A 335 19.71 13.33 -1.67
C VAL A 335 19.48 14.85 -1.62
N GLY A 336 18.33 15.32 -2.08
CA GLY A 336 17.94 16.74 -1.96
C GLY A 336 17.87 17.21 -0.52
N ASN A 337 17.29 16.40 0.37
CA ASN A 337 17.27 16.69 1.80
C ASN A 337 18.69 16.62 2.43
N ALA A 338 19.50 15.65 2.07
CA ALA A 338 20.88 15.56 2.51
C ALA A 338 21.68 16.81 2.16
N ILE A 339 21.58 17.31 0.91
CA ILE A 339 22.21 18.56 0.47
C ILE A 339 21.63 19.76 1.21
N LYS A 340 20.31 19.77 1.44
CA LYS A 340 19.61 20.88 2.12
C LYS A 340 20.12 21.05 3.55
N PHE A 341 20.32 19.97 4.30
CA PHE A 341 20.68 20.00 5.71
C PHE A 341 22.18 19.89 6.00
N THR A 342 23.03 19.74 4.97
CA THR A 342 24.49 19.78 5.10
C THR A 342 24.99 21.18 4.78
N GLU A 343 25.72 21.79 5.70
CA GLU A 343 26.38 23.10 5.50
C GLU A 343 27.86 22.93 5.12
N ARG A 344 28.55 21.91 5.63
CA ARG A 344 29.96 21.59 5.38
C ARG A 344 30.14 20.08 5.33
N GLY A 345 31.10 19.61 4.52
CA GLY A 345 31.39 18.19 4.35
C GLY A 345 30.84 17.64 3.04
N GLY A 346 30.01 16.58 3.09
CA GLY A 346 29.54 15.95 1.87
C GLY A 346 28.33 15.05 2.04
N VAL A 347 27.82 14.61 0.91
CA VAL A 347 26.70 13.66 0.78
C VAL A 347 27.20 12.47 -0.04
N ALA A 348 26.87 11.25 0.41
CA ALA A 348 27.18 10.01 -0.29
C ALA A 348 25.91 9.22 -0.60
N VAL A 349 25.83 8.70 -1.81
CA VAL A 349 24.84 7.70 -2.22
C VAL A 349 25.57 6.37 -2.38
N ILE A 350 25.26 5.39 -1.54
CA ILE A 350 25.93 4.09 -1.50
C ILE A 350 24.91 3.01 -1.81
N VAL A 351 25.24 2.12 -2.73
CA VAL A 351 24.38 0.96 -3.02
C VAL A 351 25.19 -0.31 -2.81
N ASP A 352 24.72 -1.12 -1.89
CA ASP A 352 25.33 -2.38 -1.49
C ASP A 352 24.34 -3.55 -1.65
N PRO A 353 24.80 -4.78 -1.94
CA PRO A 353 23.97 -5.95 -1.79
C PRO A 353 23.58 -6.15 -0.31
N ASP A 354 22.37 -6.56 -0.04
CA ASP A 354 21.97 -6.95 1.30
C ASP A 354 22.40 -8.40 1.60
N GLU A 355 22.45 -8.77 2.88
CA GLU A 355 22.74 -10.14 3.30
C GLU A 355 21.66 -11.13 2.81
N ARG A 356 20.44 -10.67 2.59
CA ARG A 356 19.36 -11.44 2.02
C ARG A 356 19.47 -11.47 0.50
N ALA A 357 19.35 -12.65 -0.07
CA ALA A 357 19.35 -12.82 -1.52
C ALA A 357 18.29 -11.96 -2.22
N ASN A 358 18.65 -11.35 -3.34
CA ASN A 358 17.81 -10.47 -4.14
C ASN A 358 17.31 -9.20 -3.42
N GLN A 359 18.05 -8.70 -2.44
CA GLN A 359 17.80 -7.39 -1.84
C GLN A 359 19.00 -6.47 -2.03
N ILE A 360 18.70 -5.19 -2.26
CA ILE A 360 19.71 -4.14 -2.29
C ILE A 360 19.48 -3.16 -1.15
N ARG A 361 20.57 -2.62 -0.62
CA ARG A 361 20.54 -1.51 0.33
C ARG A 361 21.06 -0.26 -0.34
N LEU A 362 20.25 0.76 -0.38
CA LEU A 362 20.57 2.08 -0.86
C LEU A 362 20.67 3.02 0.34
N LEU A 363 21.87 3.55 0.58
CA LEU A 363 22.15 4.43 1.70
C LEU A 363 22.42 5.85 1.18
N VAL A 364 21.72 6.82 1.72
CA VAL A 364 22.01 8.24 1.52
C VAL A 364 22.55 8.77 2.84
N ARG A 365 23.85 9.05 2.86
CA ARG A 365 24.57 9.53 4.04
C ARG A 365 24.98 10.98 3.87
N ASP A 366 24.71 11.78 4.86
CA ASP A 366 25.16 13.17 4.93
C ASP A 366 25.99 13.44 6.20
N THR A 367 26.72 14.54 6.19
CA THR A 367 27.51 15.04 7.33
C THR A 367 26.86 16.30 7.93
N GLY A 368 25.55 16.42 7.84
CA GLY A 368 24.79 17.58 8.25
C GLY A 368 24.53 17.68 9.75
N ILE A 369 23.45 18.39 10.08
CA ILE A 369 23.08 18.69 11.47
C ILE A 369 22.63 17.47 12.27
N GLY A 370 22.23 16.38 11.60
CA GLY A 370 21.66 15.18 12.21
C GLY A 370 20.27 15.41 12.82
N LEU A 371 19.71 14.33 13.40
CA LEU A 371 18.37 14.27 13.97
C LEU A 371 18.44 13.75 15.40
N LYS A 372 17.49 14.15 16.24
CA LYS A 372 17.28 13.56 17.55
C LYS A 372 16.55 12.24 17.43
N SER A 373 16.79 11.29 18.33
CA SER A 373 16.14 9.98 18.33
C SER A 373 14.61 10.07 18.38
N GLU A 374 14.06 11.07 19.06
CA GLU A 374 12.60 11.31 19.13
C GLU A 374 11.96 11.72 17.79
N ASP A 375 12.77 12.20 16.83
CA ASP A 375 12.33 12.67 15.54
C ASP A 375 12.41 11.59 14.45
N HIS A 376 13.09 10.46 14.69
CA HIS A 376 13.31 9.42 13.67
C HIS A 376 12.03 8.87 13.07
N ASP A 377 11.00 8.62 13.89
CA ASP A 377 9.70 8.18 13.40
C ASP A 377 8.82 9.35 12.93
N ARG A 378 9.00 10.51 13.56
CA ARG A 378 8.20 11.70 13.32
C ARG A 378 8.39 12.29 11.94
N ILE A 379 9.63 12.29 11.41
CA ILE A 379 9.96 12.84 10.09
C ILE A 379 9.29 12.09 8.92
N PHE A 380 8.76 10.88 9.15
CA PHE A 380 8.02 10.10 8.16
C PHE A 380 6.49 10.29 8.25
N ARG A 381 6.00 11.11 9.19
CA ARG A 381 4.58 11.42 9.29
C ARG A 381 4.20 12.54 8.33
N ASP A 382 2.96 12.49 7.87
CA ASP A 382 2.42 13.45 6.92
C ASP A 382 2.42 14.86 7.54
N PHE A 383 2.97 15.85 6.80
CA PHE A 383 3.03 17.28 7.17
C PHE A 383 3.84 17.60 8.45
N GLU A 384 4.58 16.66 9.03
CA GLU A 384 5.44 16.91 10.18
C GLU A 384 6.85 17.35 9.75
N GLN A 385 7.45 18.22 10.57
CA GLN A 385 8.83 18.71 10.43
C GLN A 385 9.53 18.59 11.79
N ALA A 386 10.82 18.24 11.77
CA ALA A 386 11.61 18.06 13.00
C ALA A 386 11.70 19.34 13.86
N ASP A 387 11.74 20.52 13.21
CA ASP A 387 11.81 21.80 13.89
C ASP A 387 10.48 22.56 13.84
N GLY A 388 9.73 22.52 14.95
CA GLY A 388 8.55 23.37 15.18
C GLY A 388 8.87 24.84 15.55
N SER A 389 10.15 25.24 15.56
CA SER A 389 10.54 26.59 15.94
C SER A 389 10.45 27.57 14.77
N SER A 390 9.95 28.77 15.04
CA SER A 390 9.62 29.86 14.11
C SER A 390 10.81 30.50 13.38
N THR A 391 11.98 29.89 13.36
CA THR A 391 13.15 30.36 12.60
C THR A 391 13.20 29.67 11.24
N ARG A 392 12.57 30.32 10.26
CA ARG A 392 12.38 29.94 8.84
C ARG A 392 13.69 29.79 8.04
N LYS A 393 14.60 28.88 8.42
CA LYS A 393 15.80 28.63 7.57
C LYS A 393 15.55 27.62 6.45
N PHE A 394 14.58 26.71 6.59
CA PHE A 394 14.39 25.62 5.58
C PHE A 394 12.90 25.38 5.30
N ASN A 395 12.37 25.95 4.21
CA ASN A 395 11.01 25.68 3.73
C ASN A 395 10.90 24.25 3.16
N GLY A 396 9.85 23.53 3.53
CA GLY A 396 9.48 22.23 2.97
C GLY A 396 8.02 21.93 3.28
N THR A 397 7.38 21.03 2.52
CA THR A 397 5.99 20.58 2.73
C THR A 397 5.81 19.64 3.91
N GLY A 398 6.86 18.93 4.29
CA GLY A 398 6.77 17.79 5.21
C GLY A 398 6.16 16.51 4.57
N LEU A 399 5.94 16.52 3.26
CA LEU A 399 5.37 15.37 2.54
C LEU A 399 6.42 14.46 1.91
N GLY A 400 7.59 14.98 1.54
CA GLY A 400 8.58 14.25 0.74
C GLY A 400 9.01 12.93 1.37
N LEU A 401 9.38 12.91 2.66
CA LEU A 401 9.79 11.69 3.36
C LEU A 401 8.63 10.71 3.56
N ALA A 402 7.43 11.20 3.85
CA ALA A 402 6.24 10.38 3.95
C ALA A 402 5.90 9.69 2.62
N ILE A 403 5.96 10.44 1.51
CA ILE A 403 5.79 9.91 0.15
C ILE A 403 6.86 8.88 -0.16
N SER A 404 8.14 9.17 0.14
CA SER A 404 9.25 8.23 -0.08
C SER A 404 9.04 6.92 0.68
N LYS A 405 8.61 6.98 1.95
CA LYS A 405 8.30 5.79 2.75
C LYS A 405 7.20 4.96 2.11
N ARG A 406 6.09 5.58 1.72
CA ARG A 406 4.96 4.86 1.09
C ARG A 406 5.33 4.26 -0.27
N ILE A 407 6.15 4.95 -1.09
CA ILE A 407 6.66 4.40 -2.35
C ILE A 407 7.51 3.15 -2.07
N VAL A 408 8.44 3.24 -1.12
CA VAL A 408 9.31 2.11 -0.73
C VAL A 408 8.50 0.93 -0.18
N GLU A 409 7.51 1.18 0.67
CA GLU A 409 6.59 0.16 1.18
C GLU A 409 5.79 -0.51 0.06
N ARG A 410 5.32 0.27 -0.93
CA ARG A 410 4.65 -0.28 -2.13
C ARG A 410 5.58 -1.14 -2.99
N MET A 411 6.87 -0.81 -3.02
CA MET A 411 7.91 -1.63 -3.65
C MET A 411 8.32 -2.83 -2.78
N ALA A 412 7.56 -3.16 -1.74
CA ALA A 412 7.82 -4.21 -0.75
C ALA A 412 9.17 -4.05 -0.01
N GLY A 413 9.65 -2.80 0.11
CA GLY A 413 10.87 -2.43 0.80
C GLY A 413 10.64 -1.80 2.16
N GLN A 414 11.73 -1.32 2.74
CA GLN A 414 11.74 -0.60 4.01
C GLN A 414 12.67 0.60 3.94
N ILE A 415 12.30 1.70 4.60
CA ILE A 415 13.17 2.86 4.82
C ILE A 415 13.37 3.08 6.31
N VAL A 416 14.62 3.28 6.70
CA VAL A 416 15.01 3.59 8.09
C VAL A 416 16.01 4.73 8.10
N VAL A 417 16.11 5.43 9.23
CA VAL A 417 17.12 6.48 9.45
C VAL A 417 17.96 6.14 10.67
N ASP A 418 19.26 6.37 10.54
CA ASP A 418 20.23 6.33 11.63
C ASP A 418 20.93 7.70 11.68
N SER A 419 20.81 8.39 12.82
CA SER A 419 21.27 9.78 12.93
C SER A 419 21.50 10.18 14.36
N GLU A 420 22.54 10.99 14.55
CA GLU A 420 22.84 11.65 15.83
C GLU A 420 23.03 13.17 15.60
N PRO A 421 22.55 14.03 16.50
CA PRO A 421 22.76 15.47 16.38
C PRO A 421 24.23 15.83 16.24
N GLY A 422 24.56 16.59 15.18
CA GLY A 422 25.92 17.02 14.86
C GLY A 422 26.77 16.02 14.08
N HIS A 423 26.31 14.80 13.85
CA HIS A 423 27.05 13.74 13.13
C HIS A 423 26.46 13.39 11.75
N GLY A 424 25.41 14.12 11.33
CA GLY A 424 24.70 13.87 10.10
C GLY A 424 23.64 12.77 10.21
N ALA A 425 23.12 12.32 9.06
CA ALA A 425 22.13 11.26 8.98
C ALA A 425 22.47 10.26 7.88
N THR A 426 22.01 9.03 8.08
CA THR A 426 22.07 7.95 7.09
C THR A 426 20.67 7.39 6.90
N PHE A 427 20.07 7.66 5.75
CA PHE A 427 18.82 7.05 5.33
C PHE A 427 19.14 5.76 4.57
N THR A 428 18.61 4.64 5.04
CA THR A 428 18.78 3.33 4.42
C THR A 428 17.47 2.86 3.85
N VAL A 429 17.44 2.63 2.54
CA VAL A 429 16.31 2.05 1.81
C VAL A 429 16.70 0.62 1.41
N THR A 430 15.93 -0.36 1.85
CA THR A 430 16.10 -1.77 1.48
C THR A 430 14.99 -2.18 0.53
N LEU A 431 15.33 -2.72 -0.64
CA LEU A 431 14.39 -3.08 -1.69
C LEU A 431 14.63 -4.50 -2.21
N PRO A 432 13.57 -5.31 -2.41
CA PRO A 432 13.67 -6.60 -3.07
C PRO A 432 13.65 -6.42 -4.60
N LEU A 433 14.83 -6.17 -5.19
CA LEU A 433 14.98 -6.01 -6.63
C LEU A 433 15.68 -7.21 -7.24
N SER A 434 15.03 -7.86 -8.21
CA SER A 434 15.57 -9.02 -8.91
C SER A 434 16.45 -8.58 -10.10
N PRO A 435 17.50 -9.35 -10.45
CA PRO A 435 18.21 -9.15 -11.73
C PRO A 435 17.25 -9.23 -12.92
N ALA A 436 17.50 -8.41 -13.94
CA ALA A 436 16.75 -8.53 -15.19
C ALA A 436 17.09 -9.85 -15.89
N PRO A 437 16.12 -10.47 -16.63
CA PRO A 437 16.37 -11.74 -17.34
C PRO A 437 17.54 -11.68 -18.33
N ASP A 438 17.79 -10.50 -18.92
CA ASP A 438 18.85 -10.25 -19.90
C ASP A 438 20.00 -9.42 -19.30
N ALA A 439 20.25 -9.52 -17.99
CA ALA A 439 21.34 -8.82 -17.33
C ALA A 439 22.67 -9.39 -17.84
N GLU A 440 23.36 -8.63 -18.68
CA GLU A 440 24.75 -8.89 -19.05
C GLU A 440 25.66 -8.60 -17.85
N PRO A 441 26.81 -9.28 -17.74
CA PRO A 441 27.81 -8.89 -16.76
C PRO A 441 28.22 -7.43 -16.99
N PRO A 442 28.59 -6.68 -15.93
CA PRO A 442 28.83 -5.24 -16.01
C PRO A 442 29.78 -4.90 -17.18
N GLN A 443 29.31 -4.00 -18.07
CA GLN A 443 30.04 -3.61 -19.30
C GLN A 443 31.39 -2.95 -19.00
N CYS A 444 31.62 -2.46 -17.79
CA CYS A 444 32.87 -1.90 -17.34
C CYS A 444 33.63 -2.96 -16.51
N ALA A 445 34.41 -3.80 -17.16
CA ALA A 445 35.30 -4.68 -16.42
C ALA A 445 36.18 -3.82 -15.50
N ALA A 446 36.12 -4.06 -14.19
CA ALA A 446 36.94 -3.39 -13.20
C ALA A 446 38.45 -3.54 -13.62
N PRO A 447 39.26 -2.47 -13.55
CA PRO A 447 40.67 -2.62 -13.80
C PRO A 447 41.28 -3.50 -12.69
N ASP A 448 42.17 -4.41 -13.08
CA ASP A 448 43.00 -5.11 -12.09
C ASP A 448 44.13 -4.14 -11.64
N LEU A 449 44.03 -3.68 -10.41
CA LEU A 449 45.01 -2.79 -9.79
C LEU A 449 45.86 -3.53 -8.73
N GLY A 450 45.90 -4.87 -8.79
CA GLY A 450 46.65 -5.69 -7.84
C GLY A 450 48.12 -5.24 -7.72
N GLY A 451 48.57 -4.95 -6.49
CA GLY A 451 49.92 -4.48 -6.19
C GLY A 451 50.18 -3.00 -6.48
N GLN A 452 49.23 -2.22 -6.99
CA GLN A 452 49.41 -0.78 -7.20
C GLN A 452 49.11 0.00 -5.91
N ALA A 453 50.02 0.93 -5.58
CA ALA A 453 49.87 1.84 -4.46
C ALA A 453 49.29 3.17 -4.92
N ILE A 454 48.11 3.52 -4.44
CA ILE A 454 47.36 4.73 -4.84
C ILE A 454 47.16 5.64 -3.65
N LEU A 455 47.62 6.89 -3.78
CA LEU A 455 47.34 7.94 -2.80
C LEU A 455 46.10 8.76 -3.23
N ILE A 456 45.18 8.96 -2.32
CA ILE A 456 43.97 9.72 -2.53
C ILE A 456 44.00 10.96 -1.61
N ALA A 457 44.01 12.14 -2.19
CA ALA A 457 44.04 13.39 -1.47
C ALA A 457 42.82 14.23 -1.82
N THR A 458 41.78 14.16 -0.99
CA THR A 458 40.54 14.90 -1.20
C THR A 458 40.17 15.73 0.02
N ALA A 459 39.43 16.84 -0.21
CA ALA A 459 39.06 17.75 0.86
C ALA A 459 38.12 17.15 1.90
N THR A 460 37.35 16.10 1.54
CA THR A 460 36.35 15.47 2.41
C THR A 460 36.65 14.00 2.65
N GLN A 461 36.48 13.56 3.89
CA GLN A 461 36.69 12.16 4.27
C GLN A 461 35.65 11.23 3.62
N ILE A 462 34.47 11.72 3.32
CA ILE A 462 33.39 10.93 2.69
C ILE A 462 33.78 10.50 1.28
N GLU A 463 34.40 11.39 0.50
CA GLU A 463 34.89 11.11 -0.85
C GLU A 463 36.10 10.19 -0.83
N SER A 464 37.12 10.52 -0.01
CA SER A 464 38.33 9.71 0.07
C SER A 464 38.03 8.27 0.50
N SER A 465 37.14 8.05 1.44
CA SER A 465 36.79 6.71 1.91
C SER A 465 36.05 5.86 0.84
N LEU A 466 35.20 6.46 0.04
CA LEU A 466 34.48 5.75 -1.03
C LEU A 466 35.38 5.48 -2.25
N LEU A 467 36.26 6.41 -2.60
CA LEU A 467 37.30 6.17 -3.63
C LEU A 467 38.24 5.07 -3.18
N ALA A 468 38.69 5.08 -1.91
CA ALA A 468 39.52 4.04 -1.35
C ALA A 468 38.83 2.68 -1.34
N ARG A 469 37.55 2.63 -0.96
CA ARG A 469 36.75 1.40 -1.02
C ARG A 469 36.67 0.86 -2.45
N ARG A 470 36.40 1.73 -3.43
CA ARG A 470 36.31 1.35 -4.86
C ARG A 470 37.65 0.78 -5.36
N LEU A 471 38.72 1.52 -5.15
CA LEU A 471 40.06 1.13 -5.62
C LEU A 471 40.57 -0.11 -4.90
N GLY A 472 40.27 -0.24 -3.61
CA GLY A 472 40.58 -1.46 -2.85
C GLY A 472 39.81 -2.68 -3.37
N GLY A 473 38.54 -2.51 -3.79
CA GLY A 473 37.75 -3.53 -4.49
C GLY A 473 38.38 -3.97 -5.82
N TRP A 474 39.14 -3.09 -6.48
CA TRP A 474 39.91 -3.38 -7.69
C TRP A 474 41.32 -3.88 -7.41
N GLY A 475 41.67 -4.15 -6.15
CA GLY A 475 42.94 -4.73 -5.73
C GLY A 475 44.04 -3.73 -5.40
N ALA A 476 43.83 -2.41 -5.43
CA ALA A 476 44.81 -1.40 -5.11
C ALA A 476 45.06 -1.29 -3.59
N GLU A 477 46.29 -1.03 -3.21
CA GLU A 477 46.66 -0.56 -1.87
C GLU A 477 46.45 0.95 -1.78
N THR A 478 45.48 1.40 -0.99
CA THR A 478 45.13 2.82 -0.92
C THR A 478 45.50 3.47 0.41
N GLN A 479 45.94 4.73 0.36
CA GLN A 479 46.05 5.60 1.53
C GLN A 479 45.33 6.92 1.23
N THR A 480 44.74 7.53 2.27
CA THR A 480 43.97 8.76 2.14
C THR A 480 44.64 9.92 2.88
N ALA A 481 44.56 11.10 2.33
CA ALA A 481 44.95 12.36 2.93
C ALA A 481 43.89 13.41 2.72
N THR A 482 43.66 14.31 3.69
CA THR A 482 42.64 15.37 3.61
C THR A 482 43.26 16.76 3.53
N TYR A 483 44.55 16.90 3.78
CA TYR A 483 45.26 18.17 3.81
C TYR A 483 46.55 18.09 3.03
N LYS A 484 47.03 19.25 2.57
CA LYS A 484 48.30 19.38 1.84
C LYS A 484 49.50 18.78 2.59
N GLU A 485 49.61 19.10 3.87
CA GLU A 485 50.75 18.65 4.69
C GLU A 485 50.77 17.13 4.85
N SER A 486 49.62 16.50 5.06
CA SER A 486 49.50 15.05 5.12
C SER A 486 49.78 14.40 3.76
N THR A 487 49.35 15.02 2.66
CA THR A 487 49.62 14.56 1.30
C THR A 487 51.10 14.60 0.98
N ALA A 488 51.77 15.72 1.24
CA ALA A 488 53.21 15.88 1.01
C ALA A 488 54.04 14.89 1.88
N ALA A 489 53.66 14.69 3.14
CA ALA A 489 54.31 13.73 4.03
C ALA A 489 54.13 12.28 3.55
N LEU A 490 52.98 11.91 2.98
CA LEU A 490 52.77 10.57 2.41
C LEU A 490 53.47 10.38 1.08
N LEU A 491 53.54 11.41 0.23
CA LEU A 491 54.31 11.38 -1.02
C LEU A 491 55.79 11.12 -0.77
N ALA A 492 56.35 11.65 0.33
CA ALA A 492 57.73 11.45 0.70
C ALA A 492 58.07 10.05 1.26
N LYS A 493 57.08 9.30 1.75
CA LYS A 493 57.30 8.01 2.44
C LYS A 493 57.63 6.86 1.51
N ARG A 494 57.03 6.81 0.32
CA ARG A 494 57.21 5.72 -0.65
C ARG A 494 56.86 6.20 -2.07
N ARG A 495 57.24 5.37 -3.06
CA ARG A 495 56.80 5.56 -4.45
C ARG A 495 55.31 5.21 -4.58
N TRP A 496 54.55 6.01 -5.36
CA TRP A 496 53.15 5.81 -5.64
C TRP A 496 52.95 5.55 -7.14
N ASP A 497 52.09 4.57 -7.48
CA ASP A 497 51.74 4.27 -8.86
C ASP A 497 50.68 5.28 -9.39
N ALA A 498 49.82 5.80 -8.51
CA ALA A 498 48.90 6.88 -8.85
C ALA A 498 48.64 7.82 -7.67
N LEU A 499 48.39 9.07 -7.98
CA LEU A 499 47.87 10.10 -7.08
C LEU A 499 46.57 10.63 -7.65
N LEU A 500 45.50 10.50 -6.87
CA LEU A 500 44.21 11.15 -7.11
C LEU A 500 44.12 12.34 -6.16
N VAL A 501 44.05 13.56 -6.67
CA VAL A 501 44.12 14.75 -5.83
C VAL A 501 43.09 15.81 -6.23
N ASP A 502 42.39 16.36 -5.24
CA ASP A 502 41.47 17.49 -5.41
C ASP A 502 42.21 18.73 -5.90
N TYR A 503 41.64 19.46 -6.86
CA TYR A 503 42.23 20.66 -7.43
C TYR A 503 42.74 21.70 -6.40
N PRO A 504 42.05 22.04 -5.31
CA PRO A 504 42.56 22.96 -4.30
C PRO A 504 43.86 22.47 -3.63
N ILE A 505 43.97 21.17 -3.35
CA ILE A 505 45.16 20.55 -2.76
C ILE A 505 46.25 20.52 -3.83
N ALA A 506 45.91 20.10 -5.05
CA ALA A 506 46.83 20.03 -6.18
C ALA A 506 47.50 21.40 -6.44
N ARG A 507 46.72 22.47 -6.49
CA ARG A 507 47.19 23.85 -6.66
C ARG A 507 48.21 24.25 -5.59
N SER A 508 47.98 23.84 -4.36
CA SER A 508 48.89 24.16 -3.27
C SER A 508 50.20 23.33 -3.37
N LEU A 509 50.15 22.04 -3.80
CA LEU A 509 51.30 21.20 -4.04
C LEU A 509 52.15 21.67 -5.23
N ILE A 510 51.49 22.17 -6.28
CA ILE A 510 52.16 22.79 -7.44
C ILE A 510 52.96 24.02 -7.03
N ALA A 511 52.34 24.93 -6.24
CA ALA A 511 52.97 26.18 -5.79
C ALA A 511 54.25 25.93 -4.98
N ASP A 512 54.36 24.85 -4.23
CA ASP A 512 55.54 24.52 -3.42
C ASP A 512 56.52 23.60 -4.14
N GLY A 513 56.24 23.17 -5.36
CA GLY A 513 57.05 22.30 -6.18
C GLY A 513 57.15 20.84 -5.66
N ASP A 514 56.24 20.44 -4.79
CA ASP A 514 56.24 19.11 -4.19
C ASP A 514 55.93 18.00 -5.19
N LEU A 515 55.08 18.25 -6.21
CA LEU A 515 54.75 17.28 -7.25
C LEU A 515 55.94 16.86 -8.11
N THR A 516 56.87 17.80 -8.41
CA THR A 516 58.04 17.54 -9.22
C THR A 516 59.16 16.84 -8.43
N ARG A 517 59.12 16.90 -7.09
CA ARG A 517 60.07 16.27 -6.19
C ARG A 517 59.83 14.79 -5.95
N HIS A 518 58.58 14.36 -6.11
CA HIS A 518 58.14 13.00 -5.82
C HIS A 518 57.80 12.25 -7.11
N ASN A 519 58.42 11.11 -7.34
CA ASN A 519 58.23 10.29 -8.53
C ASN A 519 56.95 9.48 -8.44
N VAL A 520 55.81 10.08 -8.81
CA VAL A 520 54.51 9.44 -8.93
C VAL A 520 54.29 9.09 -10.41
N ALA A 521 53.95 7.82 -10.70
CA ALA A 521 53.82 7.37 -12.09
C ALA A 521 52.64 8.01 -12.82
N ARG A 522 51.52 8.26 -12.12
CA ARG A 522 50.32 8.88 -12.67
C ARG A 522 49.76 9.90 -11.70
N CYS A 523 49.58 11.15 -12.13
CA CYS A 523 48.92 12.21 -11.33
C CYS A 523 47.61 12.59 -11.98
N ILE A 524 46.50 12.32 -11.30
CA ILE A 524 45.14 12.60 -11.78
C ILE A 524 44.51 13.66 -10.88
N VAL A 525 44.13 14.80 -11.46
CA VAL A 525 43.46 15.86 -10.71
C VAL A 525 41.94 15.68 -10.75
N LEU A 526 41.28 15.81 -9.59
CA LEU A 526 39.83 15.84 -9.45
C LEU A 526 39.36 17.31 -9.50
N ILE A 527 38.54 17.66 -10.50
CA ILE A 527 38.09 19.05 -10.74
C ILE A 527 36.58 19.16 -10.69
N ARG A 528 36.09 20.33 -10.27
CA ARG A 528 34.71 20.68 -10.46
C ARG A 528 34.50 21.20 -11.89
N PRO A 529 33.26 21.12 -12.45
CA PRO A 529 32.97 21.71 -13.77
C PRO A 529 33.39 23.19 -13.90
N ALA A 530 33.23 23.97 -12.82
CA ALA A 530 33.64 25.39 -12.78
C ALA A 530 35.15 25.60 -12.91
N ASP A 531 35.97 24.62 -12.49
CA ASP A 531 37.43 24.73 -12.49
C ASP A 531 38.08 24.19 -13.80
N ARG A 532 37.27 23.84 -14.83
CA ARG A 532 37.79 23.32 -16.13
C ARG A 532 38.74 24.24 -16.82
N HIS A 533 38.66 25.56 -16.63
CA HIS A 533 39.57 26.55 -17.19
C HIS A 533 40.99 26.41 -16.67
N GLU A 534 41.24 25.70 -15.56
CA GLU A 534 42.54 25.47 -14.97
C GLU A 534 43.20 24.19 -15.48
N LEU A 535 42.58 23.44 -16.39
CA LEU A 535 43.15 22.20 -16.97
C LEU A 535 44.50 22.45 -17.72
N PRO A 536 44.70 23.54 -18.51
CA PRO A 536 45.97 23.83 -19.13
C PRO A 536 47.08 24.01 -18.11
N ALA A 537 46.83 24.68 -17.00
CA ALA A 537 47.79 24.90 -15.93
C ALA A 537 48.14 23.59 -15.23
N SER A 538 47.15 22.73 -14.98
CA SER A 538 47.36 21.38 -14.40
C SER A 538 48.19 20.49 -15.32
N LYS A 539 47.99 20.50 -16.64
CA LYS A 539 48.79 19.77 -17.62
C LYS A 539 50.25 20.26 -17.63
N ALA A 540 50.46 21.57 -17.61
CA ALA A 540 51.78 22.18 -17.54
C ALA A 540 52.54 21.82 -16.24
N ALA A 541 51.82 21.58 -15.14
CA ALA A 541 52.37 21.15 -13.85
C ALA A 541 52.68 19.66 -13.76
N GLY A 542 52.43 18.87 -14.82
CA GLY A 542 52.81 17.45 -14.89
C GLY A 542 51.69 16.46 -14.53
N PHE A 543 50.46 16.90 -14.45
CA PHE A 543 49.34 15.95 -14.32
C PHE A 543 49.16 15.14 -15.59
N SER A 544 48.98 13.82 -15.44
CA SER A 544 48.77 12.89 -16.54
C SER A 544 47.30 12.79 -16.97
N GLY A 545 46.37 13.25 -16.14
CA GLY A 545 44.95 13.20 -16.44
C GLY A 545 44.10 13.99 -15.47
N TYR A 546 42.80 14.07 -15.78
CA TYR A 546 41.80 14.70 -14.91
C TYR A 546 40.53 13.87 -14.84
N LEU A 547 39.75 14.04 -13.76
CA LEU A 547 38.40 13.53 -13.57
C LEU A 547 37.49 14.67 -13.10
N VAL A 548 36.28 14.72 -13.65
CA VAL A 548 35.28 15.74 -13.27
C VAL A 548 34.44 15.19 -12.14
N LYS A 549 34.23 15.98 -11.10
CA LYS A 549 33.35 15.64 -9.95
C LYS A 549 31.86 15.94 -10.27
N PRO A 550 30.95 15.02 -9.92
CA PRO A 550 31.15 13.73 -9.27
C PRO A 550 31.82 12.70 -10.19
N VAL A 551 32.68 11.86 -9.61
CA VAL A 551 33.52 10.93 -10.40
C VAL A 551 32.69 9.72 -10.80
N ARG A 552 32.52 9.50 -12.11
CA ARG A 552 31.86 8.29 -12.65
C ARG A 552 32.83 7.09 -12.60
N VAL A 553 32.25 5.92 -12.31
CA VAL A 553 33.00 4.65 -12.26
C VAL A 553 33.72 4.37 -13.58
N ALA A 554 33.06 4.51 -14.72
CA ALA A 554 33.59 4.29 -16.03
C ALA A 554 34.80 5.22 -16.34
N SER A 555 34.68 6.51 -15.97
CA SER A 555 35.76 7.49 -16.16
C SER A 555 36.99 7.19 -15.29
N LEU A 556 36.78 6.82 -14.03
CA LEU A 556 37.83 6.42 -13.11
C LEU A 556 38.58 5.19 -13.64
N ALA A 557 37.84 4.14 -14.03
CA ALA A 557 38.39 2.92 -14.59
C ALA A 557 39.23 3.19 -15.89
N ALA A 558 38.72 4.02 -16.79
CA ALA A 558 39.39 4.39 -18.03
C ALA A 558 40.74 5.12 -17.76
N ARG A 559 40.72 6.07 -16.80
CA ARG A 559 41.93 6.84 -16.46
C ARG A 559 42.99 6.02 -15.77
N LEU A 560 42.63 4.97 -15.04
CA LEU A 560 43.58 4.08 -14.39
C LEU A 560 44.08 2.97 -15.31
N ARG A 561 43.39 2.63 -16.41
CA ARG A 561 43.83 1.69 -17.43
C ARG A 561 44.81 2.33 -18.45
N ASN A 562 44.48 3.50 -18.96
CA ASN A 562 45.18 4.14 -20.08
C ASN A 562 46.09 5.27 -19.56
N GLY A 563 47.38 5.18 -19.80
CA GLY A 563 48.38 6.06 -19.23
C GLY A 563 48.36 7.53 -19.70
N ASP A 564 47.83 7.90 -20.86
CA ASP A 564 47.78 9.26 -21.38
C ASP A 564 46.35 9.74 -21.70
N ALA A 565 45.83 10.55 -20.83
CA ALA A 565 44.41 10.84 -20.80
C ALA A 565 44.03 12.31 -21.13
N PHE A 566 44.99 13.21 -21.37
CA PHE A 566 44.66 14.56 -21.83
C PHE A 566 44.31 14.61 -23.33
N GLU A 567 44.68 13.59 -24.13
CA GLU A 567 44.46 13.59 -25.58
C GLU A 567 43.26 12.80 -26.08
N HIS A 568 42.63 11.95 -25.24
CA HIS A 568 41.45 11.17 -25.60
C HIS A 568 40.25 11.44 -24.65
N ALA A 569 39.94 12.71 -24.42
CA ALA A 569 38.57 13.01 -24.11
C ALA A 569 37.79 12.81 -25.41
N PRO A 570 36.80 11.89 -25.52
CA PRO A 570 35.74 12.15 -26.45
C PRO A 570 35.28 13.57 -26.08
N ALA A 571 35.29 14.48 -27.02
CA ALA A 571 34.64 15.72 -26.87
C ALA A 571 33.17 15.36 -26.51
N GLU A 572 32.87 15.29 -25.22
CA GLU A 572 31.57 15.59 -24.74
C GLU A 572 31.43 17.05 -25.11
N THR A 573 31.06 17.26 -26.36
CA THR A 573 30.58 18.51 -26.89
C THR A 573 29.51 18.93 -25.91
N SER A 574 29.88 19.87 -25.04
CA SER A 574 28.90 20.76 -24.45
C SER A 574 27.99 21.15 -25.60
N ALA A 575 26.74 20.70 -25.54
CA ALA A 575 25.73 21.06 -26.56
C ALA A 575 25.53 22.56 -26.71
N ALA A 576 26.28 23.38 -25.95
CA ALA A 576 26.29 24.84 -26.04
C ALA A 576 27.22 25.39 -27.14
N ASP A 577 28.31 24.69 -27.52
CA ASP A 577 29.29 25.24 -28.51
C ASP A 577 29.15 24.63 -29.92
N ALA A 578 28.30 23.60 -30.12
CA ALA A 578 28.01 23.03 -31.45
C ALA A 578 26.92 23.81 -32.21
N VAL A 579 26.38 24.87 -31.64
CA VAL A 579 25.28 25.68 -32.26
C VAL A 579 25.79 26.63 -33.37
N GLY A 580 27.11 26.69 -33.61
CA GLY A 580 27.70 27.62 -34.58
C GLY A 580 27.95 27.11 -36.00
N ALA A 581 27.92 25.83 -36.30
CA ALA A 581 28.46 25.33 -37.54
C ALA A 581 27.84 24.05 -38.15
N ALA A 582 26.53 23.85 -38.09
CA ALA A 582 25.94 22.82 -38.95
C ALA A 582 24.49 23.14 -39.33
N THR A 583 24.27 23.15 -40.60
CA THR A 583 23.02 23.18 -41.37
C THR A 583 22.41 24.53 -41.64
N ARG A 584 22.92 25.23 -42.65
CA ARG A 584 22.16 26.06 -43.58
C ARG A 584 21.25 25.14 -44.45
N GLY A 585 20.34 24.35 -43.81
CA GLY A 585 19.22 23.71 -44.45
C GLY A 585 18.02 24.66 -44.41
N LYS A 586 17.20 24.72 -45.48
CA LYS A 586 15.89 25.41 -45.45
C LYS A 586 15.12 24.92 -44.23
N GLY A 587 14.80 25.86 -43.31
CA GLY A 587 14.01 25.50 -42.10
C GLY A 587 12.70 24.86 -42.46
N LEU A 588 12.30 23.83 -41.70
CA LEU A 588 11.07 23.06 -41.90
C LEU A 588 9.82 23.94 -41.80
N SER A 589 8.81 23.63 -42.61
CA SER A 589 7.47 24.19 -42.50
C SER A 589 6.65 23.35 -41.54
N VAL A 590 6.29 23.90 -40.38
CA VAL A 590 5.65 23.12 -39.28
C VAL A 590 4.25 23.68 -39.04
N LEU A 591 3.22 22.79 -39.12
CA LEU A 591 1.86 23.14 -38.69
C LEU A 591 1.71 22.77 -37.20
N VAL A 592 1.24 23.71 -36.39
CA VAL A 592 0.99 23.52 -34.96
C VAL A 592 -0.49 23.74 -34.70
N ALA A 593 -1.20 22.71 -34.25
CA ALA A 593 -2.57 22.80 -33.77
C ALA A 593 -2.58 22.77 -32.24
N GLU A 594 -2.95 23.87 -31.60
CA GLU A 594 -2.96 24.07 -30.17
C GLU A 594 -4.02 25.10 -29.79
N ASP A 595 -4.94 24.77 -28.90
CA ASP A 595 -6.05 25.64 -28.51
C ASP A 595 -5.65 26.68 -27.44
N ASN A 596 -4.63 26.35 -26.63
CA ASN A 596 -4.13 27.23 -25.59
C ASN A 596 -3.18 28.29 -26.18
N GLU A 597 -3.56 29.54 -26.05
CA GLU A 597 -2.80 30.66 -26.63
C GLU A 597 -1.35 30.77 -26.12
N ILE A 598 -1.10 30.40 -24.87
CA ILE A 598 0.23 30.44 -24.26
C ILE A 598 1.11 29.34 -24.85
N ASN A 599 0.60 28.12 -24.94
CA ASN A 599 1.32 26.97 -25.52
C ASN A 599 1.57 27.21 -27.02
N ALA A 600 0.59 27.76 -27.73
CA ALA A 600 0.69 28.14 -29.14
C ALA A 600 1.79 29.18 -29.38
N LEU A 601 1.86 30.20 -28.53
CA LEU A 601 2.91 31.20 -28.55
C LEU A 601 4.29 30.59 -28.27
N LEU A 602 4.40 29.75 -27.23
CA LEU A 602 5.63 29.08 -26.87
C LEU A 602 6.15 28.18 -28.00
N ALA A 603 5.29 27.34 -28.58
CA ALA A 603 5.64 26.49 -29.72
C ALA A 603 6.12 27.34 -30.92
N ARG A 604 5.40 28.42 -31.24
CA ARG A 604 5.79 29.33 -32.30
C ARG A 604 7.17 29.96 -32.09
N VAL A 605 7.45 30.45 -30.88
CA VAL A 605 8.73 31.08 -30.57
C VAL A 605 9.87 30.07 -30.61
N LEU A 606 9.69 28.91 -30.00
CA LEU A 606 10.69 27.82 -29.98
C LEU A 606 11.04 27.36 -31.40
N LEU A 607 10.03 27.08 -32.24
CA LEU A 607 10.23 26.69 -33.64
C LEU A 607 10.92 27.75 -34.47
N THR A 608 10.53 29.01 -34.30
CA THR A 608 11.15 30.14 -35.00
C THR A 608 12.62 30.32 -34.62
N ARG A 609 12.95 30.20 -33.32
CA ARG A 609 14.34 30.23 -32.82
C ARG A 609 15.20 29.08 -33.30
N LEU A 610 14.61 27.89 -33.49
CA LEU A 610 15.29 26.75 -34.08
C LEU A 610 15.44 26.83 -35.60
N GLY A 611 14.99 27.96 -36.20
CA GLY A 611 15.13 28.25 -37.63
C GLY A 611 14.04 27.66 -38.52
N HIS A 612 12.93 27.20 -37.94
CA HIS A 612 11.79 26.64 -38.65
C HIS A 612 10.66 27.65 -38.86
N ARG A 613 9.71 27.32 -39.73
CA ARG A 613 8.59 28.21 -40.12
C ARG A 613 7.26 27.63 -39.55
N PRO A 614 6.83 28.04 -38.38
CA PRO A 614 5.59 27.56 -37.78
C PRO A 614 4.36 28.26 -38.34
N THR A 615 3.32 27.50 -38.65
CA THR A 615 1.94 27.97 -38.82
C THR A 615 1.11 27.46 -37.67
N VAL A 616 0.45 28.33 -36.90
CA VAL A 616 -0.30 27.97 -35.71
C VAL A 616 -1.80 28.10 -35.97
N VAL A 617 -2.57 27.07 -35.61
CA VAL A 617 -4.04 27.03 -35.69
C VAL A 617 -4.61 26.61 -34.34
N ARG A 618 -5.91 26.89 -34.08
CA ARG A 618 -6.49 26.77 -32.71
C ARG A 618 -7.33 25.53 -32.48
N ASP A 619 -7.62 24.77 -33.52
CA ASP A 619 -8.44 23.54 -33.41
C ASP A 619 -8.12 22.56 -34.53
N GLY A 620 -8.59 21.32 -34.39
CA GLY A 620 -8.34 20.25 -35.35
C GLY A 620 -8.97 20.49 -36.73
N LYS A 621 -10.10 21.21 -36.79
CA LYS A 621 -10.74 21.56 -38.07
C LYS A 621 -9.89 22.54 -38.84
N ALA A 622 -9.43 23.60 -38.20
CA ALA A 622 -8.52 24.58 -38.79
C ALA A 622 -7.19 23.91 -39.19
N ALA A 623 -6.72 22.89 -38.47
CA ALA A 623 -5.53 22.13 -38.81
C ALA A 623 -5.72 21.34 -40.11
N VAL A 624 -6.82 20.63 -40.28
CA VAL A 624 -7.15 19.91 -41.51
C VAL A 624 -7.28 20.89 -42.70
N GLU A 625 -7.98 22.01 -42.53
CA GLU A 625 -8.14 23.03 -43.55
C GLU A 625 -6.81 23.68 -43.99
N ALA A 626 -5.95 24.06 -43.00
CA ALA A 626 -4.63 24.62 -43.26
C ALA A 626 -3.70 23.63 -43.94
N TRP A 627 -3.73 22.34 -43.53
CA TRP A 627 -2.98 21.28 -44.18
C TRP A 627 -3.40 21.04 -45.62
N ALA A 628 -4.71 20.99 -45.88
CA ALA A 628 -5.24 20.80 -47.24
C ALA A 628 -4.93 22.02 -48.15
N ALA A 629 -5.08 23.23 -47.62
CA ALA A 629 -4.77 24.47 -48.37
C ALA A 629 -3.28 24.56 -48.74
N ALA A 630 -2.37 24.22 -47.82
CA ALA A 630 -0.93 24.20 -48.07
C ALA A 630 -0.55 23.20 -49.16
N ARG A 631 -1.18 22.04 -49.19
CA ARG A 631 -1.00 21.04 -50.24
C ARG A 631 -1.51 21.51 -51.60
N ALA A 632 -2.71 22.04 -51.65
CA ALA A 632 -3.30 22.58 -52.85
C ALA A 632 -2.44 23.73 -53.45
N ALA A 633 -1.76 24.49 -52.58
CA ALA A 633 -0.84 25.55 -53.00
C ALA A 633 0.56 25.05 -53.42
N GLY A 634 0.85 23.75 -53.33
CA GLY A 634 2.16 23.15 -53.63
C GLY A 634 3.25 23.47 -52.61
N THR A 635 2.85 23.82 -51.38
CA THR A 635 3.75 24.12 -50.27
C THR A 635 3.38 23.31 -49.02
N PRO A 636 3.46 21.95 -49.07
CA PRO A 636 3.04 21.12 -47.98
C PRO A 636 3.87 21.35 -46.72
N TYR A 637 3.28 21.05 -45.57
CA TYR A 637 4.02 21.06 -44.28
C TYR A 637 4.93 19.85 -44.18
N ASP A 638 6.11 20.05 -43.63
CA ASP A 638 7.10 18.98 -43.39
C ASP A 638 6.80 18.20 -42.11
N LEU A 639 6.12 18.83 -41.13
CA LEU A 639 5.75 18.26 -39.85
C LEU A 639 4.45 18.89 -39.36
N VAL A 640 3.61 18.06 -38.73
CA VAL A 640 2.41 18.50 -38.01
C VAL A 640 2.59 18.16 -36.52
N LEU A 641 2.46 19.16 -35.67
CA LEU A 641 2.35 19.00 -34.21
C LEU A 641 0.88 19.20 -33.85
N MET A 642 0.22 18.13 -33.40
CA MET A 642 -1.22 18.09 -33.18
C MET A 642 -1.57 17.86 -31.72
N ASP A 643 -2.18 18.81 -31.07
CA ASP A 643 -2.75 18.60 -29.75
C ASP A 643 -3.85 17.56 -29.81
N VAL A 644 -3.85 16.63 -28.88
CA VAL A 644 -4.86 15.57 -28.79
C VAL A 644 -6.22 16.11 -28.39
N GLN A 645 -6.24 17.05 -27.42
CA GLN A 645 -7.47 17.61 -26.85
C GLN A 645 -7.67 19.04 -27.31
N MET A 646 -8.59 19.24 -28.25
CA MET A 646 -8.95 20.58 -28.75
C MET A 646 -10.46 20.71 -28.90
N PRO A 647 -11.02 21.93 -28.80
CA PRO A 647 -12.43 22.19 -29.05
C PRO A 647 -12.75 22.00 -30.54
N VAL A 648 -14.04 21.90 -30.87
CA VAL A 648 -14.60 21.77 -32.24
C VAL A 648 -14.25 20.42 -32.89
N MET A 649 -12.98 20.07 -33.00
CA MET A 649 -12.47 18.78 -33.49
C MET A 649 -11.20 18.44 -32.74
N ASP A 650 -11.18 17.26 -32.13
CA ASP A 650 -10.00 16.74 -31.42
C ASP A 650 -8.88 16.34 -32.38
N GLY A 651 -7.67 16.20 -31.85
CA GLY A 651 -6.51 15.86 -32.67
C GLY A 651 -6.55 14.46 -33.27
N LEU A 652 -7.20 13.50 -32.60
CA LEU A 652 -7.32 12.13 -33.11
C LEU A 652 -8.20 12.09 -34.35
N GLU A 653 -9.32 12.81 -34.32
CA GLU A 653 -10.21 12.91 -35.48
C GLU A 653 -9.57 13.72 -36.62
N ALA A 654 -8.85 14.79 -36.29
CA ALA A 654 -8.08 15.58 -37.26
C ALA A 654 -7.01 14.71 -37.96
N GLY A 655 -6.27 13.91 -37.18
CA GLY A 655 -5.28 12.97 -37.69
C GLY A 655 -5.89 11.93 -38.66
N ARG A 656 -7.00 11.31 -38.25
CA ARG A 656 -7.72 10.36 -39.14
C ARG A 656 -8.16 11.00 -40.44
N ARG A 657 -8.67 12.26 -40.43
CA ARG A 657 -9.08 12.96 -41.63
C ARG A 657 -7.92 13.31 -42.56
N ILE A 658 -6.79 13.74 -41.99
CA ILE A 658 -5.57 13.98 -42.76
C ILE A 658 -5.12 12.68 -43.43
N ARG A 659 -5.03 11.57 -42.68
CA ARG A 659 -4.63 10.25 -43.23
C ARG A 659 -5.58 9.73 -44.32
N ALA A 660 -6.89 9.91 -44.11
CA ALA A 660 -7.88 9.54 -45.15
C ALA A 660 -7.72 10.36 -46.42
N ALA A 661 -7.43 11.67 -46.31
CA ALA A 661 -7.19 12.55 -47.45
C ALA A 661 -5.88 12.21 -48.20
N GLU A 662 -4.80 11.87 -47.44
CA GLU A 662 -3.54 11.39 -48.05
C GLU A 662 -3.72 10.08 -48.81
N ALA A 663 -4.42 9.11 -48.23
CA ALA A 663 -4.70 7.82 -48.88
C ALA A 663 -5.57 7.98 -50.15
N ALA A 664 -6.54 8.91 -50.16
CA ALA A 664 -7.38 9.18 -51.30
C ALA A 664 -6.60 9.86 -52.47
N ALA A 665 -5.52 10.57 -52.15
CA ALA A 665 -4.69 11.24 -53.15
C ALA A 665 -3.45 10.43 -53.60
N ASP A 666 -3.24 9.23 -53.02
CA ASP A 666 -2.05 8.38 -53.24
C ASP A 666 -0.73 9.11 -53.01
N GLU A 667 -0.69 9.95 -51.96
CA GLU A 667 0.46 10.78 -51.64
C GLU A 667 1.19 10.30 -50.35
N PRO A 668 2.50 10.59 -50.21
CA PRO A 668 3.24 10.18 -49.05
C PRO A 668 2.70 10.86 -47.77
N PRO A 669 2.60 10.14 -46.65
CA PRO A 669 2.03 10.68 -45.43
C PRO A 669 2.92 11.78 -44.82
N THR A 670 2.31 12.91 -44.44
CA THR A 670 2.95 13.99 -43.71
C THR A 670 3.28 13.50 -42.29
N ARG A 671 4.49 13.74 -41.80
CA ARG A 671 4.86 13.36 -40.46
C ARG A 671 3.98 14.11 -39.43
N MET A 672 3.37 13.38 -38.49
CA MET A 672 2.44 13.92 -37.51
C MET A 672 2.82 13.45 -36.11
N LEU A 673 3.07 14.37 -35.18
CA LEU A 673 3.34 14.08 -33.79
C LEU A 673 2.21 14.62 -32.91
N ALA A 674 1.71 13.76 -32.04
CA ALA A 674 0.74 14.15 -31.02
C ALA A 674 1.38 15.02 -29.94
N LEU A 675 0.70 16.07 -29.49
CA LEU A 675 1.03 16.81 -28.28
C LEU A 675 0.06 16.35 -27.18
N THR A 676 0.56 15.68 -26.15
CA THR A 676 -0.27 15.13 -25.08
C THR A 676 0.17 15.61 -23.70
N ALA A 677 -0.80 15.80 -22.79
CA ALA A 677 -0.50 16.12 -21.40
C ALA A 677 0.01 14.88 -20.62
N ASN A 678 -0.21 13.67 -21.15
CA ASN A 678 0.10 12.41 -20.45
C ASN A 678 0.66 11.38 -21.44
N ALA A 679 1.65 10.59 -21.01
CA ALA A 679 2.30 9.55 -21.83
C ALA A 679 1.79 8.14 -21.50
N GLN A 680 0.53 7.98 -21.03
CA GLN A 680 -0.02 6.68 -20.68
C GLN A 680 -0.16 5.77 -21.93
N ALA A 681 -0.10 4.45 -21.70
CA ALA A 681 -0.14 3.47 -22.77
C ALA A 681 -1.42 3.58 -23.62
N GLU A 682 -2.56 3.84 -23.00
CA GLU A 682 -3.87 4.01 -23.67
C GLU A 682 -3.89 5.23 -24.60
N ASP A 683 -3.36 6.38 -24.18
CA ASP A 683 -3.26 7.59 -24.99
C ASP A 683 -2.33 7.38 -26.18
N ARG A 684 -1.24 6.65 -25.96
CA ARG A 684 -0.28 6.30 -27.00
C ARG A 684 -0.90 5.41 -28.09
N GLU A 685 -1.62 4.36 -27.68
CA GLU A 685 -2.32 3.46 -28.61
C GLU A 685 -3.37 4.20 -29.41
N ALA A 686 -4.14 5.09 -28.78
CA ALA A 686 -5.13 5.92 -29.46
C ALA A 686 -4.50 6.85 -30.51
N CYS A 687 -3.36 7.46 -30.22
CA CYS A 687 -2.63 8.32 -31.17
C CYS A 687 -2.11 7.52 -32.38
N PHE A 688 -1.51 6.37 -32.15
CA PHE A 688 -1.04 5.50 -33.26
C PHE A 688 -2.21 4.95 -34.09
N ALA A 689 -3.33 4.57 -33.46
CA ALA A 689 -4.55 4.14 -34.16
C ALA A 689 -5.17 5.26 -35.00
N ALA A 690 -4.97 6.52 -34.63
CA ALA A 690 -5.36 7.68 -35.41
C ALA A 690 -4.38 8.03 -36.56
N GLY A 691 -3.28 7.26 -36.71
CA GLY A 691 -2.28 7.43 -37.74
C GLY A 691 -1.18 8.43 -37.43
N MET A 692 -0.96 8.77 -36.16
CA MET A 692 0.17 9.63 -35.77
C MET A 692 1.47 8.84 -35.69
N ASP A 693 2.59 9.47 -36.02
CA ASP A 693 3.92 8.83 -36.12
C ASP A 693 4.69 8.81 -34.80
N GLY A 694 4.21 9.54 -33.79
CA GLY A 694 4.84 9.65 -32.48
C GLY A 694 4.13 10.63 -31.58
N LEU A 695 4.69 10.85 -30.40
CA LEU A 695 4.11 11.77 -29.41
C LEU A 695 5.21 12.64 -28.73
N LEU A 696 4.82 13.84 -28.36
CA LEU A 696 5.57 14.76 -27.51
C LEU A 696 4.73 15.12 -26.29
N VAL A 697 5.31 15.01 -25.12
CA VAL A 697 4.63 15.34 -23.85
C VAL A 697 4.69 16.85 -23.61
N LYS A 698 3.57 17.44 -23.25
CA LYS A 698 3.51 18.83 -22.80
C LYS A 698 4.00 18.96 -21.34
N PRO A 699 4.76 20.01 -20.98
CA PRO A 699 5.14 21.14 -21.80
C PRO A 699 6.24 20.81 -22.82
N LEU A 700 6.22 21.51 -23.97
CA LEU A 700 7.23 21.32 -25.02
C LEU A 700 8.62 21.76 -24.53
N GLU A 701 9.47 20.80 -24.19
CA GLU A 701 10.87 21.03 -23.86
C GLU A 701 11.69 21.27 -25.12
N ARG A 702 12.62 22.25 -25.07
CA ARG A 702 13.44 22.65 -26.22
C ARG A 702 14.24 21.47 -26.80
N GLU A 703 14.87 20.66 -25.95
CA GLU A 703 15.68 19.52 -26.36
C GLU A 703 14.86 18.44 -27.07
N ARG A 704 13.74 18.04 -26.51
CA ARG A 704 12.84 17.03 -27.11
C ARG A 704 12.24 17.50 -28.44
N LEU A 705 11.88 18.79 -28.50
CA LEU A 705 11.38 19.40 -29.73
C LEU A 705 12.49 19.40 -30.80
N ARG A 706 13.73 19.73 -30.46
CA ARG A 706 14.89 19.70 -31.34
C ARG A 706 15.14 18.29 -31.91
N GLU A 707 15.19 17.26 -31.05
CA GLU A 707 15.35 15.88 -31.46
C GLU A 707 14.26 15.41 -32.44
N ALA A 708 13.00 15.77 -32.16
CA ALA A 708 11.87 15.45 -33.03
C ALA A 708 11.98 16.14 -34.40
N LEU A 709 12.45 17.40 -34.45
CA LEU A 709 12.68 18.16 -35.68
C LEU A 709 13.86 17.63 -36.49
N GLU A 710 14.97 17.27 -35.83
CA GLU A 710 16.14 16.62 -36.45
C GLU A 710 15.77 15.27 -37.08
N ALA A 711 14.99 14.46 -36.35
CA ALA A 711 14.48 13.19 -36.87
C ALA A 711 13.45 13.39 -38.02
N ALA A 712 12.73 14.51 -38.08
CA ALA A 712 11.89 14.87 -39.21
C ALA A 712 12.75 15.29 -40.42
N ALA A 713 13.75 16.16 -40.21
CA ALA A 713 14.64 16.61 -41.25
C ALA A 713 15.48 15.46 -41.89
N ALA A 714 15.96 14.53 -41.08
CA ALA A 714 16.73 13.38 -41.57
C ALA A 714 15.91 12.48 -42.51
N ARG A 715 14.61 12.31 -42.27
CA ARG A 715 13.72 11.53 -43.16
C ARG A 715 13.39 12.23 -44.49
N LEU A 716 13.34 13.56 -44.46
CA LEU A 716 13.11 14.35 -45.66
C LEU A 716 14.35 14.40 -46.58
N ALA A 717 15.54 14.10 -46.00
CA ALA A 717 16.81 14.06 -46.72
C ALA A 717 17.15 12.66 -47.26
N ALA A 718 16.48 11.59 -46.76
CA ALA A 718 16.61 10.21 -47.19
C ALA A 718 15.62 9.84 -48.30
#